data_fabc0f0b544ee728300332ec04bfc08d
#
_entry.id   fabc0f0b544ee728300332ec04bfc08d
#
_cell.length_a   1.000
_cell.length_b   1.000
_cell.length_c   1.000
_cell.angle_alpha   90.00
_cell.angle_beta   90.00
_cell.angle_gamma   90.00
#
_symmetry.space_group_name_H-M   'P 1'
#
loop_
_entity.id
_entity.type
_entity.pdbx_description
1 polymer ?
#
loop_
_entity_poly.entity_id
_entity_poly.type
_entity_poly.pdbx_seq_one_letter_code
_entity_poly.pdbx_strand_id
1 'polypeptide(L)'
;MNGEVIATTTARSRLPSALGAGATLLFIGQLHAAPVTESAEQKPTSQLSTVVVQGARLDENQRAETALKEVAGGVNYVDSAAVEKGRVSTSTDIFALQPGVIATQGGGSNDGTRISIRGSGINKGVGYFRAGIFYLFDGLPVSGPGGTPYELFEPLGLSHTEVLRGGNAFDIGSLYLGGAINYVTKTGYNSAPLQVRYEAGSYGYQKRQISSGQVLGPLDYYVSLTDSASDGFQDQTQGKSAGFAGNVGYQFSPQLKSRLYYRYRTTDNETPGYITRAQLKDDPEQANPASVNVRAHRKQPGSTWVASKTQYTFDDDSNLEVGLVYHDYPIDARQGVNRTTWGFSDYSASLKYDRLDTLFGKNSITRFNALRTEHLNAYAKTKVRIPSGITANLPSGALVRKAEYEGSDTVLSASNETEWIDNTLWLSAGLSAVEFQRKAKVSYPVGGEADNPNNPIEKNDWEFAPRVGVRYQINPNWQLFGNLSRTVEAQQSWAYVSGAQVFTSGPATGLNSGGQKLEPQIADTLEFGTRGQFGNNNWDLTFYRSHVQDELLSVIIREATSTADALTSEYNASKTIHQGVELGLDSLLYQNNGDSLHLRQSYTYSDFFYRDDEQFGSNRLPGIPKHNYQAELRYDFSNGVYVGVNTYYASKTPVDFANTKDAGSYNLWGAILGWDSPKKDWNVYLDLRNLTDEKYAASISPTFNANGNDVRAIIPGDGIGAYAGVQYSFR
;
A
#
# COMPACT_ATOMS: atom_id res chain seq x y z
N MET A 1 60.99 -8.05 29.09
CA MET A 1 60.39 -9.07 29.95
C MET A 1 59.04 -8.50 30.41
N ASN A 2 58.04 -9.20 30.15
CA ASN A 2 56.62 -9.13 30.45
C ASN A 2 55.75 -9.00 29.19
N GLY A 3 55.23 -10.13 28.83
CA GLY A 3 54.30 -10.29 27.69
C GLY A 3 52.87 -9.92 28.13
N GLU A 4 52.20 -9.22 27.26
CA GLU A 4 50.74 -9.03 27.35
C GLU A 4 50.04 -10.08 26.47
N VAL A 5 49.16 -10.83 27.11
CA VAL A 5 48.27 -11.82 26.51
C VAL A 5 47.07 -11.08 25.95
N ILE A 6 46.93 -11.08 24.62
CA ILE A 6 45.73 -10.59 23.93
C ILE A 6 44.67 -11.69 24.03
N ALA A 7 43.62 -11.45 24.82
CA ALA A 7 42.43 -12.28 24.86
C ALA A 7 41.48 -11.90 23.72
N THR A 8 41.39 -12.73 22.71
CA THR A 8 40.34 -12.65 21.66
C THR A 8 39.00 -13.15 22.18
N THR A 9 38.09 -12.23 22.43
CA THR A 9 36.70 -12.55 22.75
C THR A 9 35.92 -12.79 21.46
N THR A 10 35.69 -14.04 21.14
CA THR A 10 34.71 -14.45 20.12
C THR A 10 33.30 -14.21 20.62
N ALA A 11 32.64 -13.23 20.04
CA ALA A 11 31.20 -13.01 20.24
C ALA A 11 30.39 -14.11 19.53
N ARG A 12 29.88 -15.06 20.30
CA ARG A 12 28.87 -16.01 19.84
C ARG A 12 27.55 -15.28 19.74
N SER A 13 27.06 -15.06 18.50
CA SER A 13 25.68 -14.71 18.23
C SER A 13 24.75 -15.86 18.65
N ARG A 14 23.96 -15.64 19.68
CA ARG A 14 22.88 -16.56 20.04
C ARG A 14 21.71 -16.30 19.08
N LEU A 15 21.38 -17.24 18.23
CA LEU A 15 20.09 -17.36 17.60
C LEU A 15 19.03 -17.66 18.68
N PRO A 16 17.89 -16.99 18.68
CA PRO A 16 16.78 -17.40 19.53
C PRO A 16 16.16 -18.67 18.96
N SER A 17 16.28 -19.76 19.69
CA SER A 17 15.54 -20.99 19.46
C SER A 17 14.09 -20.79 19.92
N ALA A 18 13.22 -20.48 18.99
CA ALA A 18 11.77 -20.56 19.18
C ALA A 18 11.15 -21.25 17.95
N LEU A 19 11.38 -22.53 17.83
CA LEU A 19 10.64 -23.44 16.96
C LEU A 19 9.91 -24.42 17.88
N GLY A 20 8.79 -23.97 18.45
CA GLY A 20 7.74 -24.80 19.00
C GLY A 20 6.78 -25.17 17.89
N ALA A 21 7.15 -26.09 17.02
CA ALA A 21 6.26 -26.62 16.02
C ALA A 21 5.26 -27.56 16.66
N GLY A 22 4.01 -27.11 16.84
CA GLY A 22 2.87 -28.00 17.05
C GLY A 22 2.60 -28.81 15.77
N ALA A 23 3.24 -29.94 15.63
CA ALA A 23 2.92 -30.91 14.59
C ALA A 23 1.62 -31.61 14.97
N THR A 24 0.52 -31.19 14.33
CA THR A 24 -0.72 -31.98 14.35
C THR A 24 -0.56 -33.12 13.37
N LEU A 25 -0.36 -34.32 13.91
CA LEU A 25 -0.37 -35.58 13.18
C LEU A 25 -1.79 -35.82 12.64
N LEU A 26 -1.97 -35.68 11.32
CA LEU A 26 -3.13 -36.21 10.62
C LEU A 26 -2.94 -37.72 10.40
N PHE A 27 -3.75 -38.53 11.10
CA PHE A 27 -3.91 -39.95 10.83
C PHE A 27 -4.57 -40.14 9.46
N ILE A 28 -3.82 -40.67 8.50
CA ILE A 28 -4.37 -41.14 7.23
C ILE A 28 -4.87 -42.55 7.43
N GLY A 29 -6.18 -42.73 7.62
CA GLY A 29 -6.84 -44.00 7.53
C GLY A 29 -6.99 -44.41 6.04
N GLN A 30 -6.43 -45.54 5.65
CA GLN A 30 -6.66 -46.13 4.34
C GLN A 30 -8.10 -46.61 4.24
N LEU A 31 -8.93 -45.96 3.44
CA LEU A 31 -10.21 -46.48 3.00
C LEU A 31 -10.04 -47.08 1.60
N HIS A 32 -10.22 -48.40 1.52
CA HIS A 32 -10.35 -49.11 0.26
C HIS A 32 -11.73 -48.82 -0.34
N ALA A 33 -11.76 -48.23 -1.50
CA ALA A 33 -12.98 -48.04 -2.30
C ALA A 33 -13.19 -49.25 -3.24
N ALA A 34 -14.32 -49.91 -3.10
CA ALA A 34 -14.81 -50.88 -4.05
C ALA A 34 -15.51 -50.15 -5.23
N PRO A 35 -15.52 -50.72 -6.45
CA PRO A 35 -16.13 -50.08 -7.58
C PRO A 35 -17.66 -50.26 -7.56
N VAL A 36 -18.40 -49.16 -7.59
CA VAL A 36 -19.85 -49.17 -7.88
C VAL A 36 -20.08 -48.55 -9.23
N THR A 37 -20.54 -49.39 -10.15
CA THR A 37 -21.14 -48.99 -11.42
C THR A 37 -22.62 -48.72 -11.20
N GLU A 38 -23.04 -47.44 -11.29
CA GLU A 38 -24.46 -47.14 -11.52
C GLU A 38 -24.60 -45.84 -12.32
N SER A 39 -25.37 -45.91 -13.37
CA SER A 39 -25.74 -44.81 -14.23
C SER A 39 -26.72 -43.90 -13.52
N ALA A 40 -26.31 -42.63 -13.29
CA ALA A 40 -27.20 -41.60 -12.75
C ALA A 40 -27.57 -40.60 -13.86
N GLU A 41 -28.88 -40.37 -14.01
CA GLU A 41 -29.49 -39.33 -14.81
C GLU A 41 -28.85 -37.98 -14.56
N GLN A 42 -28.42 -37.31 -15.64
CA GLN A 42 -27.94 -35.94 -15.61
C GLN A 42 -29.09 -34.99 -15.24
N LYS A 43 -29.10 -34.45 -14.02
CA LYS A 43 -29.81 -33.20 -13.71
C LYS A 43 -29.09 -32.04 -14.41
N PRO A 44 -29.83 -31.05 -14.96
CA PRO A 44 -29.20 -29.89 -15.57
C PRO A 44 -28.48 -29.09 -14.47
N THR A 45 -27.16 -29.10 -14.49
CA THR A 45 -26.31 -28.20 -13.68
C THR A 45 -26.51 -26.78 -14.18
N SER A 46 -27.06 -25.92 -13.33
CA SER A 46 -27.07 -24.47 -13.55
C SER A 46 -25.64 -23.96 -13.52
N GLN A 47 -25.07 -23.69 -14.66
CA GLN A 47 -23.78 -22.99 -14.75
C GLN A 47 -24.03 -21.52 -14.42
N LEU A 48 -23.58 -21.07 -13.26
CA LEU A 48 -23.22 -19.67 -13.09
C LEU A 48 -22.20 -19.31 -14.16
N SER A 49 -22.34 -18.13 -14.75
CA SER A 49 -21.44 -17.67 -15.82
C SER A 49 -20.03 -17.40 -15.29
N THR A 50 -19.33 -18.44 -14.87
CA THR A 50 -17.92 -18.55 -15.17
C THR A 50 -17.89 -18.55 -16.68
N VAL A 51 -17.25 -17.56 -17.29
CA VAL A 51 -17.00 -17.54 -18.71
C VAL A 51 -16.20 -18.80 -19.03
N VAL A 52 -16.90 -19.91 -19.26
CA VAL A 52 -16.32 -21.13 -19.84
C VAL A 52 -16.15 -20.84 -21.30
N VAL A 53 -15.05 -20.17 -21.64
CA VAL A 53 -14.56 -20.17 -23.01
C VAL A 53 -14.13 -21.62 -23.27
N GLN A 54 -14.97 -22.38 -23.97
CA GLN A 54 -14.58 -23.67 -24.51
C GLN A 54 -13.35 -23.45 -25.39
N GLY A 55 -12.16 -23.80 -24.88
CA GLY A 55 -10.96 -23.88 -25.71
C GLY A 55 -9.66 -23.36 -25.08
N ALA A 56 -9.66 -22.33 -24.26
CA ALA A 56 -8.45 -21.87 -23.63
C ALA A 56 -8.73 -21.56 -22.15
N ARG A 57 -8.02 -22.22 -21.26
CA ARG A 57 -8.04 -21.88 -19.82
C ARG A 57 -7.45 -20.49 -19.70
N LEU A 58 -8.24 -19.48 -19.26
CA LEU A 58 -7.73 -18.14 -18.95
C LEU A 58 -6.54 -18.26 -18.02
N ASP A 59 -5.50 -17.51 -18.28
CA ASP A 59 -4.39 -17.44 -17.33
C ASP A 59 -4.83 -16.76 -16.01
N GLU A 60 -4.02 -16.85 -14.98
CA GLU A 60 -4.34 -16.33 -13.66
C GLU A 60 -4.57 -14.80 -13.67
N ASN A 61 -3.81 -14.08 -14.48
CA ASN A 61 -3.90 -12.63 -14.63
C ASN A 61 -5.23 -12.22 -15.30
N GLN A 62 -5.63 -12.92 -16.35
CA GLN A 62 -6.90 -12.67 -17.04
C GLN A 62 -8.11 -12.96 -16.14
N ARG A 63 -8.02 -14.00 -15.31
CA ARG A 63 -9.07 -14.29 -14.31
C ARG A 63 -9.18 -13.21 -13.27
N ALA A 64 -8.04 -12.71 -12.74
CA ALA A 64 -8.02 -11.63 -11.77
C ALA A 64 -8.59 -10.33 -12.33
N GLU A 65 -8.20 -9.95 -13.56
CA GLU A 65 -8.77 -8.78 -14.25
C GLU A 65 -10.28 -8.91 -14.47
N THR A 66 -10.75 -10.09 -14.85
CA THR A 66 -12.19 -10.35 -15.05
C THR A 66 -12.95 -10.25 -13.73
N ALA A 67 -12.45 -10.86 -12.66
CA ALA A 67 -13.05 -10.80 -11.32
C ALA A 67 -13.14 -9.35 -10.79
N LEU A 68 -12.12 -8.53 -11.04
CA LEU A 68 -12.18 -7.10 -10.67
C LEU A 68 -13.28 -6.35 -11.44
N LYS A 69 -13.52 -6.68 -12.72
CA LYS A 69 -14.60 -6.06 -13.51
C LYS A 69 -15.99 -6.43 -12.99
N GLU A 70 -16.14 -7.52 -12.24
CA GLU A 70 -17.38 -7.93 -11.60
C GLU A 70 -17.69 -7.19 -10.29
N VAL A 71 -16.76 -6.43 -9.76
CA VAL A 71 -16.98 -5.58 -8.58
C VAL A 71 -17.90 -4.41 -8.94
N ALA A 72 -19.00 -4.23 -8.18
CA ALA A 72 -19.91 -3.09 -8.33
C ALA A 72 -19.31 -1.81 -7.72
N GLY A 73 -18.22 -1.29 -8.34
CA GLY A 73 -17.50 -0.11 -7.86
C GLY A 73 -16.15 0.08 -8.54
N GLY A 74 -15.44 1.16 -8.17
CA GLY A 74 -14.14 1.53 -8.73
C GLY A 74 -13.03 0.57 -8.34
N VAL A 75 -12.34 0.04 -9.35
CA VAL A 75 -11.20 -0.87 -9.18
C VAL A 75 -10.12 -0.57 -10.21
N ASN A 76 -8.88 -1.06 -9.97
CA ASN A 76 -7.80 -1.02 -10.95
C ASN A 76 -7.11 -2.39 -11.00
N TYR A 77 -6.78 -2.81 -12.21
CA TYR A 77 -5.85 -3.91 -12.48
C TYR A 77 -4.57 -3.32 -13.08
N VAL A 78 -3.42 -3.62 -12.48
CA VAL A 78 -2.12 -3.12 -12.95
C VAL A 78 -1.26 -4.30 -13.36
N ASP A 79 -1.07 -4.48 -14.66
CA ASP A 79 -0.19 -5.51 -15.20
C ASP A 79 1.29 -5.15 -14.96
N SER A 80 2.00 -5.98 -14.20
CA SER A 80 3.41 -5.78 -13.91
C SER A 80 4.30 -5.85 -15.15
N ALA A 81 3.93 -6.64 -16.16
CA ALA A 81 4.71 -6.71 -17.41
C ALA A 81 4.67 -5.39 -18.19
N ALA A 82 3.58 -4.62 -18.10
CA ALA A 82 3.49 -3.29 -18.66
C ALA A 82 4.36 -2.28 -17.89
N VAL A 83 4.39 -2.38 -16.56
CA VAL A 83 5.22 -1.53 -15.68
C VAL A 83 6.71 -1.83 -15.89
N GLU A 84 7.09 -3.11 -16.03
CA GLU A 84 8.48 -3.56 -16.22
C GLU A 84 9.12 -3.11 -17.54
N LYS A 85 8.37 -2.51 -18.48
CA LYS A 85 8.91 -1.90 -19.70
C LYS A 85 9.69 -0.60 -19.47
N GLY A 86 9.56 0.02 -18.31
CA GLY A 86 10.32 1.19 -17.87
C GLY A 86 11.08 0.94 -16.57
N ARG A 87 11.52 2.01 -15.93
CA ARG A 87 12.11 1.96 -14.60
C ARG A 87 11.08 1.46 -13.58
N VAL A 88 11.49 0.53 -12.72
CA VAL A 88 10.66 -0.01 -11.65
C VAL A 88 11.38 0.15 -10.32
N SER A 89 11.46 1.39 -9.83
CA SER A 89 12.19 1.67 -8.59
C SER A 89 11.33 1.61 -7.35
N THR A 90 10.13 2.20 -7.40
CA THR A 90 9.24 2.34 -6.24
C THR A 90 7.78 2.06 -6.61
N SER A 91 6.91 2.05 -5.62
CA SER A 91 5.46 1.91 -5.83
C SER A 91 4.85 3.05 -6.67
N THR A 92 5.52 4.21 -6.81
CA THR A 92 5.09 5.28 -7.74
C THR A 92 5.02 4.80 -9.19
N ASP A 93 5.97 3.94 -9.59
CA ASP A 93 6.02 3.40 -10.94
C ASP A 93 4.85 2.41 -11.21
N ILE A 94 4.40 1.67 -10.19
CA ILE A 94 3.23 0.78 -10.30
C ILE A 94 1.95 1.58 -10.55
N PHE A 95 1.77 2.70 -9.84
CA PHE A 95 0.51 3.46 -9.86
C PHE A 95 0.47 4.58 -10.89
N ALA A 96 1.47 4.67 -11.77
CA ALA A 96 1.40 5.57 -12.90
C ALA A 96 0.17 5.25 -13.80
N LEU A 97 -0.54 6.28 -14.24
CA LEU A 97 -1.76 6.17 -15.07
C LEU A 97 -2.94 5.42 -14.42
N GLN A 98 -2.96 5.26 -13.08
CA GLN A 98 -4.07 4.60 -12.38
C GLN A 98 -5.09 5.63 -11.89
N PRO A 99 -6.36 5.61 -12.39
CA PRO A 99 -7.38 6.54 -11.94
C PRO A 99 -7.70 6.33 -10.45
N GLY A 100 -7.89 7.43 -9.72
CA GLY A 100 -8.23 7.41 -8.30
C GLY A 100 -7.09 7.06 -7.36
N VAL A 101 -5.88 6.80 -7.87
CA VAL A 101 -4.69 6.52 -7.06
C VAL A 101 -3.67 7.63 -7.26
N ILE A 102 -3.32 8.34 -6.19
CA ILE A 102 -2.28 9.36 -6.19
C ILE A 102 -1.09 8.80 -5.44
N ALA A 103 -0.01 8.50 -6.16
CA ALA A 103 1.24 8.02 -5.61
C ALA A 103 2.34 9.06 -5.86
N THR A 104 2.97 9.54 -4.79
CA THR A 104 3.99 10.58 -4.86
C THR A 104 5.26 10.16 -4.15
N GLN A 105 6.39 10.68 -4.60
CA GLN A 105 7.67 10.46 -3.97
C GLN A 105 7.68 11.03 -2.54
N GLY A 106 8.20 10.27 -1.59
CA GLY A 106 8.21 10.61 -0.18
C GLY A 106 9.60 10.80 0.40
N GLY A 107 10.45 11.60 -0.14
CA GLY A 107 11.78 11.95 0.40
C GLY A 107 12.64 10.76 0.83
N GLY A 108 13.58 10.39 0.00
CA GLY A 108 14.42 9.21 0.15
C GLY A 108 14.37 8.35 -1.10
N SER A 109 15.42 7.58 -1.33
CA SER A 109 15.66 6.89 -2.60
C SER A 109 14.97 5.53 -2.70
N ASN A 110 14.52 4.94 -1.62
CA ASN A 110 13.95 3.60 -1.58
C ASN A 110 12.58 3.61 -0.92
N ASP A 111 11.57 3.53 -1.77
CA ASP A 111 10.20 3.15 -1.43
C ASP A 111 9.45 4.03 -0.40
N GLY A 112 9.93 5.25 -0.17
CA GLY A 112 9.20 6.24 0.62
C GLY A 112 7.93 6.76 -0.07
N THR A 113 7.29 5.97 -0.95
CA THR A 113 6.12 6.38 -1.72
C THR A 113 4.92 6.63 -0.83
N ARG A 114 4.37 7.83 -0.92
CA ARG A 114 3.07 8.17 -0.34
C ARG A 114 1.97 7.77 -1.32
N ILE A 115 1.02 6.99 -0.87
CA ILE A 115 -0.13 6.57 -1.68
C ILE A 115 -1.39 7.08 -1.00
N SER A 116 -2.27 7.70 -1.79
CA SER A 116 -3.61 8.11 -1.36
C SER A 116 -4.66 7.64 -2.36
N ILE A 117 -5.72 7.07 -1.85
CA ILE A 117 -6.93 6.71 -2.59
C ILE A 117 -8.09 7.44 -1.91
N ARG A 118 -8.79 8.32 -2.67
CA ARG A 118 -9.94 9.09 -2.16
C ARG A 118 -9.64 9.90 -0.88
N GLY A 119 -8.40 10.39 -0.75
CA GLY A 119 -7.97 11.18 0.40
C GLY A 119 -7.50 10.37 1.61
N SER A 120 -7.51 9.04 1.55
CA SER A 120 -6.97 8.22 2.64
C SER A 120 -5.52 8.56 2.95
N GLY A 121 -5.18 8.69 4.22
CA GLY A 121 -3.82 9.04 4.66
C GLY A 121 -3.31 10.41 4.21
N ILE A 122 -4.20 11.31 3.81
CA ILE A 122 -3.93 12.61 3.19
C ILE A 122 -2.99 13.50 4.03
N ASN A 123 -3.16 13.45 5.33
CA ASN A 123 -2.48 14.34 6.27
C ASN A 123 -1.33 13.67 7.01
N LYS A 124 -1.03 12.42 6.67
CA LYS A 124 0.17 11.79 7.20
C LYS A 124 1.33 12.19 6.31
N GLY A 125 2.19 13.04 6.82
CA GLY A 125 3.48 13.33 6.21
C GLY A 125 4.22 12.02 5.93
N VAL A 126 5.45 12.09 5.40
CA VAL A 126 6.30 10.90 5.26
C VAL A 126 6.60 10.36 6.67
N GLY A 127 5.60 9.68 7.22
CA GLY A 127 5.66 9.02 8.52
C GLY A 127 6.36 7.66 8.40
N TYR A 128 6.34 6.92 9.50
CA TYR A 128 6.94 5.58 9.54
C TYR A 128 6.03 4.50 9.00
N PHE A 129 4.72 4.75 8.99
CA PHE A 129 3.70 3.77 8.66
C PHE A 129 2.65 4.38 7.74
N ARG A 130 2.24 3.60 6.74
CA ARG A 130 1.08 3.90 5.89
C ARG A 130 -0.21 3.68 6.67
N ALA A 131 -1.19 4.53 6.42
CA ALA A 131 -2.54 4.41 6.95
C ALA A 131 -3.56 4.69 5.85
N GLY A 132 -4.84 4.43 6.13
CA GLY A 132 -5.93 4.72 5.22
C GLY A 132 -6.12 3.73 4.08
N ILE A 133 -5.24 2.74 3.92
CA ILE A 133 -5.30 1.72 2.89
C ILE A 133 -4.89 0.38 3.49
N PHE A 134 -5.66 -0.68 3.19
CA PHE A 134 -5.35 -2.04 3.58
C PHE A 134 -4.42 -2.69 2.54
N TYR A 135 -3.25 -3.14 2.99
CA TYR A 135 -2.24 -3.74 2.12
C TYR A 135 -2.22 -5.26 2.29
N LEU A 136 -2.15 -5.95 1.15
CA LEU A 136 -2.05 -7.42 1.10
C LEU A 136 -0.89 -7.83 0.18
N PHE A 137 -0.29 -8.99 0.51
CA PHE A 137 0.46 -9.80 -0.44
C PHE A 137 -0.32 -11.08 -0.73
N ASP A 138 -0.58 -11.32 -2.01
CA ASP A 138 -1.24 -12.57 -2.46
C ASP A 138 -2.60 -12.84 -1.77
N GLY A 139 -3.35 -11.76 -1.45
CA GLY A 139 -4.63 -11.81 -0.74
C GLY A 139 -4.54 -11.99 0.78
N LEU A 140 -3.33 -11.99 1.34
CA LEU A 140 -3.07 -12.15 2.78
C LEU A 140 -2.58 -10.82 3.41
N PRO A 141 -2.98 -10.50 4.65
CA PRO A 141 -2.72 -9.18 5.23
C PRO A 141 -1.23 -8.88 5.45
N VAL A 142 -0.87 -7.63 5.16
CA VAL A 142 0.39 -7.00 5.55
C VAL A 142 0.12 -5.92 6.59
N SER A 143 -1.03 -5.25 6.46
CA SER A 143 -1.49 -4.25 7.43
C SER A 143 -1.94 -4.91 8.73
N GLY A 144 -1.63 -4.26 9.85
CA GLY A 144 -2.04 -4.68 11.18
C GLY A 144 -2.25 -3.48 12.11
N PRO A 145 -2.56 -3.71 13.39
CA PRO A 145 -2.84 -2.64 14.36
C PRO A 145 -1.71 -1.62 14.54
N GLY A 146 -0.48 -1.96 14.19
CA GLY A 146 0.69 -1.06 14.18
C GLY A 146 0.85 -0.24 12.91
N GLY A 147 0.06 -0.51 11.88
CA GLY A 147 0.18 0.07 10.54
C GLY A 147 1.14 -0.69 9.63
N THR A 148 1.37 -0.15 8.44
CA THR A 148 2.19 -0.78 7.40
C THR A 148 3.42 0.06 7.11
N PRO A 149 4.65 -0.42 7.37
CA PRO A 149 5.87 0.32 7.03
C PRO A 149 5.96 0.65 5.54
N TYR A 150 6.52 1.81 5.20
CA TYR A 150 6.62 2.26 3.81
C TYR A 150 7.54 1.37 2.96
N GLU A 151 8.62 0.88 3.56
CA GLU A 151 9.73 0.22 2.87
C GLU A 151 9.55 -1.29 2.63
N LEU A 152 8.35 -1.84 2.88
CA LEU A 152 8.10 -3.28 2.71
C LEU A 152 7.97 -3.73 1.26
N PHE A 153 7.59 -2.81 0.36
CA PHE A 153 7.11 -3.16 -0.97
C PHE A 153 8.24 -3.10 -2.00
N GLU A 154 8.52 -4.24 -2.62
CA GLU A 154 9.40 -4.37 -3.78
C GLU A 154 8.53 -4.52 -5.03
N PRO A 155 8.58 -3.58 -6.00
CA PRO A 155 7.76 -3.64 -7.21
C PRO A 155 8.11 -4.79 -8.15
N LEU A 156 9.39 -5.19 -8.20
CA LEU A 156 9.83 -6.29 -9.07
C LEU A 156 9.42 -7.66 -8.50
N GLY A 157 9.04 -8.58 -9.38
CA GLY A 157 8.60 -9.92 -9.00
C GLY A 157 7.10 -10.04 -8.75
N LEU A 158 6.33 -8.98 -9.01
CA LEU A 158 4.89 -9.03 -9.03
C LEU A 158 4.37 -9.55 -10.38
N SER A 159 3.27 -10.28 -10.35
CA SER A 159 2.47 -10.67 -11.50
C SER A 159 1.56 -9.51 -11.91
N HIS A 160 0.84 -8.98 -10.95
CA HIS A 160 -0.04 -7.82 -11.08
C HIS A 160 -0.30 -7.17 -9.73
N THR A 161 -0.95 -6.00 -9.76
CA THR A 161 -1.44 -5.33 -8.54
C THR A 161 -2.92 -5.03 -8.73
N GLU A 162 -3.71 -5.33 -7.69
CA GLU A 162 -5.14 -5.06 -7.64
C GLU A 162 -5.40 -3.90 -6.69
N VAL A 163 -6.26 -2.96 -7.12
CA VAL A 163 -6.70 -1.86 -6.25
C VAL A 163 -8.23 -1.88 -6.19
N LEU A 164 -8.76 -1.99 -4.98
CA LEU A 164 -10.18 -1.89 -4.70
C LEU A 164 -10.42 -0.60 -3.93
N ARG A 165 -11.00 0.41 -4.58
CA ARG A 165 -11.10 1.78 -4.04
C ARG A 165 -12.27 1.91 -3.06
N GLY A 166 -12.00 2.42 -1.85
CA GLY A 166 -13.02 2.63 -0.81
C GLY A 166 -13.72 1.34 -0.37
N GLY A 167 -15.02 1.38 -0.18
CA GLY A 167 -15.83 0.23 0.26
C GLY A 167 -15.89 -0.96 -0.70
N ASN A 168 -15.22 -0.89 -1.86
CA ASN A 168 -15.15 -2.00 -2.81
C ASN A 168 -14.26 -3.15 -2.36
N ALA A 169 -13.44 -2.93 -1.32
CA ALA A 169 -12.65 -3.96 -0.67
C ALA A 169 -13.39 -4.76 0.40
N PHE A 170 -14.71 -4.64 0.48
CA PHE A 170 -15.57 -5.29 1.48
C PHE A 170 -15.35 -6.81 1.56
N ASP A 171 -15.36 -7.50 0.41
CA ASP A 171 -15.25 -8.97 0.34
C ASP A 171 -13.85 -9.52 0.64
N ILE A 172 -12.85 -8.66 0.83
CA ILE A 172 -11.50 -9.05 1.27
C ILE A 172 -11.20 -8.62 2.70
N GLY A 173 -12.22 -8.16 3.43
CA GLY A 173 -12.11 -7.77 4.84
C GLY A 173 -11.41 -6.43 5.04
N SER A 174 -11.43 -5.54 4.06
CA SER A 174 -10.88 -4.20 4.21
C SER A 174 -11.87 -3.25 4.88
N LEU A 175 -11.35 -2.49 5.82
CA LEU A 175 -12.06 -1.55 6.64
C LEU A 175 -11.63 -0.10 6.39
N TYR A 176 -10.64 0.11 5.57
CA TYR A 176 -9.95 1.38 5.40
C TYR A 176 -10.69 2.30 4.42
N LEU A 177 -10.68 3.61 4.69
CA LEU A 177 -11.29 4.64 3.84
C LEU A 177 -10.84 4.55 2.37
N GLY A 178 -9.57 4.31 2.12
CA GLY A 178 -9.01 4.19 0.78
C GLY A 178 -9.28 2.84 0.12
N GLY A 179 -9.77 1.85 0.87
CA GLY A 179 -9.95 0.48 0.38
C GLY A 179 -8.70 -0.36 0.54
N ALA A 180 -8.34 -1.15 -0.49
CA ALA A 180 -7.22 -2.08 -0.41
C ALA A 180 -6.35 -2.10 -1.66
N ILE A 181 -5.08 -2.45 -1.44
CA ILE A 181 -4.11 -2.78 -2.49
C ILE A 181 -3.57 -4.18 -2.24
N ASN A 182 -3.73 -5.07 -3.22
CA ASN A 182 -3.21 -6.42 -3.19
C ASN A 182 -2.08 -6.58 -4.22
N TYR A 183 -0.87 -6.84 -3.74
CA TYR A 183 0.30 -7.12 -4.57
C TYR A 183 0.41 -8.63 -4.78
N VAL A 184 0.19 -9.09 -6.01
CA VAL A 184 0.20 -10.52 -6.37
C VAL A 184 1.55 -10.91 -6.93
N THR A 185 2.21 -11.87 -6.30
CA THR A 185 3.54 -12.34 -6.66
C THR A 185 3.51 -13.26 -7.88
N LYS A 186 4.55 -13.23 -8.72
CA LYS A 186 4.78 -14.27 -9.74
C LYS A 186 4.86 -15.66 -9.08
N THR A 187 4.48 -16.68 -9.83
CA THR A 187 4.55 -18.10 -9.47
C THR A 187 5.37 -18.86 -10.51
N GLY A 188 5.57 -20.16 -10.34
CA GLY A 188 6.21 -20.99 -11.37
C GLY A 188 5.47 -21.01 -12.71
N TYR A 189 4.17 -20.69 -12.70
CA TYR A 189 3.33 -20.72 -13.91
C TYR A 189 3.48 -19.50 -14.83
N ASN A 190 3.91 -18.35 -14.29
CA ASN A 190 3.98 -17.07 -15.03
C ASN A 190 5.36 -16.39 -14.92
N SER A 191 6.40 -17.16 -14.67
CA SER A 191 7.79 -16.69 -14.56
C SER A 191 8.73 -17.47 -15.48
N ALA A 192 9.89 -16.88 -15.81
CA ALA A 192 10.95 -17.56 -16.52
C ALA A 192 11.74 -18.51 -15.59
N PRO A 193 12.32 -19.61 -16.12
CA PRO A 193 13.21 -20.48 -15.34
C PRO A 193 14.36 -19.74 -14.67
N LEU A 194 14.90 -18.72 -15.33
CA LEU A 194 15.85 -17.77 -14.78
C LEU A 194 15.67 -16.42 -15.48
N GLN A 195 15.64 -15.33 -14.71
CA GLN A 195 15.60 -13.97 -15.21
C GLN A 195 16.62 -13.12 -14.46
N VAL A 196 17.33 -12.27 -15.20
CA VAL A 196 18.26 -11.28 -14.66
C VAL A 196 17.84 -9.90 -15.16
N ARG A 197 17.80 -8.91 -14.27
CA ARG A 197 17.51 -7.52 -14.58
C ARG A 197 18.53 -6.60 -13.93
N TYR A 198 18.99 -5.59 -14.66
CA TYR A 198 19.84 -4.53 -14.19
C TYR A 198 19.31 -3.18 -14.66
N GLU A 199 19.23 -2.23 -13.75
CA GLU A 199 18.86 -0.84 -14.02
C GLU A 199 19.92 0.10 -13.46
N ALA A 200 20.22 1.19 -14.18
CA ALA A 200 21.08 2.27 -13.72
C ALA A 200 20.61 3.60 -14.28
N GLY A 201 20.96 4.69 -13.61
CA GLY A 201 20.54 6.01 -14.08
C GLY A 201 21.03 7.17 -13.23
N SER A 202 20.40 8.31 -13.41
CA SER A 202 20.69 9.55 -12.71
C SER A 202 20.68 9.37 -11.20
N TYR A 203 21.39 10.25 -10.50
CA TYR A 203 21.46 10.29 -9.02
C TYR A 203 22.05 9.01 -8.41
N GLY A 204 23.03 8.38 -9.09
CA GLY A 204 23.67 7.16 -8.60
C GLY A 204 22.74 5.94 -8.53
N TYR A 205 21.57 6.01 -9.18
CA TYR A 205 20.57 4.91 -9.12
C TYR A 205 21.10 3.64 -9.77
N GLN A 206 20.98 2.53 -9.05
CA GLN A 206 21.24 1.17 -9.50
C GLN A 206 20.23 0.22 -8.88
N LYS A 207 19.72 -0.73 -9.66
CA LYS A 207 18.87 -1.82 -9.18
C LYS A 207 19.20 -3.12 -9.90
N ARG A 208 19.22 -4.21 -9.15
CA ARG A 208 19.52 -5.56 -9.64
C ARG A 208 18.46 -6.53 -9.18
N GLN A 209 18.11 -7.43 -10.07
CA GLN A 209 17.24 -8.55 -9.74
C GLN A 209 17.75 -9.82 -10.40
N ILE A 210 17.69 -10.91 -9.65
CA ILE A 210 17.75 -12.26 -10.19
C ILE A 210 16.54 -13.03 -9.68
N SER A 211 15.82 -13.70 -10.57
CA SER A 211 14.65 -14.48 -10.20
C SER A 211 14.56 -15.78 -10.98
N SER A 212 13.88 -16.76 -10.41
CA SER A 212 13.68 -18.08 -11.00
C SER A 212 12.31 -18.60 -10.60
N GLY A 213 11.58 -19.20 -11.54
CA GLY A 213 10.35 -19.90 -11.26
C GLY A 213 10.08 -21.02 -12.26
N GLN A 214 9.56 -22.14 -11.76
CA GLN A 214 9.26 -23.33 -12.56
C GLN A 214 8.09 -24.11 -11.97
N VAL A 215 7.50 -24.93 -12.84
CA VAL A 215 6.51 -25.95 -12.48
C VAL A 215 7.15 -27.34 -12.60
N LEU A 216 7.14 -28.08 -11.50
CA LEU A 216 7.77 -29.39 -11.35
C LEU A 216 6.71 -30.43 -10.92
N GLY A 217 5.88 -30.89 -11.86
CA GLY A 217 4.75 -31.76 -11.57
C GLY A 217 3.69 -31.03 -10.69
N PRO A 218 3.35 -31.56 -9.50
CA PRO A 218 2.39 -30.90 -8.60
C PRO A 218 2.97 -29.71 -7.82
N LEU A 219 4.29 -29.52 -7.89
CA LEU A 219 5.00 -28.43 -7.20
C LEU A 219 5.30 -27.32 -8.19
N ASP A 220 5.16 -26.08 -7.77
CA ASP A 220 5.69 -24.90 -8.44
C ASP A 220 6.40 -24.00 -7.45
N TYR A 221 7.34 -23.20 -7.93
CA TYR A 221 8.03 -22.23 -7.12
C TYR A 221 8.34 -20.94 -7.87
N TYR A 222 8.50 -19.87 -7.13
CA TYR A 222 9.11 -18.61 -7.59
C TYR A 222 9.99 -18.05 -6.49
N VAL A 223 11.17 -17.55 -6.86
CA VAL A 223 12.12 -16.87 -5.97
C VAL A 223 12.70 -15.64 -6.66
N SER A 224 12.91 -14.57 -5.92
CA SER A 224 13.50 -13.31 -6.40
C SER A 224 14.41 -12.71 -5.35
N LEU A 225 15.59 -12.30 -5.78
CA LEU A 225 16.54 -11.51 -5.01
C LEU A 225 16.65 -10.13 -5.66
N THR A 226 16.51 -9.09 -4.87
CA THR A 226 16.64 -7.69 -5.32
C THR A 226 17.60 -6.93 -4.45
N ASP A 227 18.32 -6.00 -5.07
CA ASP A 227 19.23 -5.06 -4.43
C ASP A 227 19.12 -3.72 -5.15
N SER A 228 19.06 -2.62 -4.41
CA SER A 228 19.06 -1.28 -4.99
C SER A 228 19.81 -0.28 -4.15
N ALA A 229 20.41 0.70 -4.81
CA ALA A 229 21.06 1.85 -4.20
C ALA A 229 20.81 3.11 -5.05
N SER A 230 20.82 4.27 -4.42
CA SER A 230 20.76 5.57 -5.07
C SER A 230 21.37 6.61 -4.15
N ASP A 231 22.03 7.63 -4.72
CA ASP A 231 22.47 8.80 -3.97
C ASP A 231 21.28 9.78 -3.74
N GLY A 232 20.26 9.69 -4.61
CA GLY A 232 19.08 10.57 -4.58
C GLY A 232 19.34 11.92 -5.21
N PHE A 233 18.24 12.65 -5.52
CA PHE A 233 18.30 13.99 -6.11
C PHE A 233 18.62 15.06 -5.06
N GLN A 234 17.93 15.01 -3.94
CA GLN A 234 18.08 15.96 -2.86
C GLN A 234 19.23 15.55 -1.94
N ASP A 235 19.97 16.49 -1.40
CA ASP A 235 20.95 16.23 -0.35
C ASP A 235 20.33 15.40 0.79
N GLN A 236 21.11 14.54 1.43
CA GLN A 236 20.64 13.70 2.54
C GLN A 236 19.47 12.75 2.13
N THR A 237 19.53 12.20 0.88
CA THR A 237 18.55 11.21 0.40
C THR A 237 19.17 9.90 -0.06
N GLN A 238 20.45 9.70 0.22
CA GLN A 238 21.10 8.42 -0.10
C GLN A 238 20.34 7.26 0.53
N GLY A 239 20.13 6.21 -0.25
CA GLY A 239 19.42 5.03 0.23
C GLY A 239 19.84 3.75 -0.44
N LYS A 240 19.61 2.65 0.28
CA LYS A 240 19.84 1.29 -0.21
C LYS A 240 18.84 0.32 0.35
N SER A 241 18.52 -0.70 -0.43
CA SER A 241 17.68 -1.80 0.02
C SER A 241 18.17 -3.12 -0.55
N ALA A 242 17.88 -4.20 0.16
CA ALA A 242 18.08 -5.56 -0.32
C ALA A 242 16.94 -6.44 0.17
N GLY A 243 16.49 -7.37 -0.65
CA GLY A 243 15.37 -8.22 -0.32
C GLY A 243 15.36 -9.56 -1.03
N PHE A 244 14.62 -10.47 -0.41
CA PHE A 244 14.22 -11.76 -0.93
C PHE A 244 12.70 -11.85 -0.92
N ALA A 245 12.11 -12.36 -1.99
CA ALA A 245 10.71 -12.76 -2.04
C ALA A 245 10.60 -14.11 -2.73
N GLY A 246 9.76 -14.99 -2.21
CA GLY A 246 9.55 -16.28 -2.83
C GLY A 246 8.29 -16.98 -2.35
N ASN A 247 7.83 -17.94 -3.14
CA ASN A 247 6.73 -18.82 -2.80
C ASN A 247 6.93 -20.21 -3.40
N VAL A 248 6.30 -21.18 -2.74
CA VAL A 248 6.25 -22.58 -3.17
C VAL A 248 4.81 -23.06 -3.07
N GLY A 249 4.25 -23.49 -4.18
CA GLY A 249 2.90 -24.06 -4.28
C GLY A 249 2.95 -25.58 -4.45
N TYR A 250 1.98 -26.27 -3.86
CA TYR A 250 1.80 -27.70 -4.03
C TYR A 250 0.32 -28.07 -4.24
N GLN A 251 0.04 -28.77 -5.32
CA GLN A 251 -1.28 -29.29 -5.62
C GLN A 251 -1.41 -30.72 -5.10
N PHE A 252 -2.10 -30.89 -3.96
CA PHE A 252 -2.29 -32.21 -3.32
C PHE A 252 -3.29 -33.09 -4.05
N SER A 253 -4.37 -32.47 -4.55
CA SER A 253 -5.42 -33.08 -5.37
C SER A 253 -6.02 -32.02 -6.30
N PRO A 254 -6.90 -32.37 -7.25
CA PRO A 254 -7.61 -31.37 -8.04
C PRO A 254 -8.36 -30.32 -7.18
N GLN A 255 -8.81 -30.71 -5.99
CA GLN A 255 -9.57 -29.85 -5.08
C GLN A 255 -8.70 -29.11 -4.07
N LEU A 256 -7.53 -29.65 -3.67
CA LEU A 256 -6.73 -29.13 -2.56
C LEU A 256 -5.37 -28.63 -3.02
N LYS A 257 -5.11 -27.34 -2.81
CA LYS A 257 -3.80 -26.73 -3.03
C LYS A 257 -3.37 -25.89 -1.84
N SER A 258 -2.06 -25.81 -1.63
CA SER A 258 -1.47 -24.94 -0.61
C SER A 258 -0.24 -24.23 -1.16
N ARG A 259 -0.01 -23.01 -0.69
CA ARG A 259 1.16 -22.20 -1.06
C ARG A 259 1.76 -21.57 0.19
N LEU A 260 3.06 -21.69 0.32
CA LEU A 260 3.87 -21.02 1.34
C LEU A 260 4.57 -19.82 0.70
N TYR A 261 4.63 -18.72 1.43
CA TYR A 261 5.26 -17.47 1.02
C TYR A 261 6.31 -17.05 2.05
N TYR A 262 7.40 -16.47 1.58
CA TYR A 262 8.42 -15.86 2.41
C TYR A 262 8.92 -14.57 1.77
N ARG A 263 8.97 -13.49 2.55
CA ARG A 263 9.55 -12.20 2.16
C ARG A 263 10.46 -11.71 3.28
N TYR A 264 11.60 -11.16 2.88
CA TYR A 264 12.55 -10.50 3.75
C TYR A 264 13.09 -9.24 3.05
N ARG A 265 13.14 -8.11 3.77
CA ARG A 265 13.68 -6.88 3.21
C ARG A 265 14.40 -6.05 4.27
N THR A 266 15.52 -5.45 3.88
CA THR A 266 16.24 -4.43 4.64
C THR A 266 16.29 -3.15 3.86
N THR A 267 16.21 -2.00 4.56
CA THR A 267 16.44 -0.68 3.97
C THR A 267 17.27 0.20 4.89
N ASP A 268 18.02 1.12 4.30
CA ASP A 268 18.77 2.17 5.02
C ASP A 268 18.66 3.44 4.17
N ASN A 269 17.87 4.42 4.65
CA ASN A 269 17.55 5.63 3.93
C ASN A 269 17.89 6.86 4.76
N GLU A 270 18.66 7.78 4.21
CA GLU A 270 18.77 9.14 4.73
C GLU A 270 17.45 9.89 4.56
N THR A 271 17.21 10.90 5.38
CA THR A 271 15.97 11.69 5.37
C THR A 271 16.30 13.17 5.32
N PRO A 272 15.93 13.87 4.23
CA PRO A 272 16.34 15.25 3.98
C PRO A 272 15.55 16.26 4.85
N GLY A 273 14.37 15.86 5.37
CA GLY A 273 13.41 16.77 5.96
C GLY A 273 12.68 17.61 4.92
N TYR A 274 11.89 18.57 5.40
CA TYR A 274 11.07 19.43 4.53
C TYR A 274 11.76 20.74 4.25
N ILE A 275 11.50 21.33 3.06
CA ILE A 275 11.96 22.64 2.63
C ILE A 275 10.78 23.59 2.40
N THR A 276 11.06 24.88 2.29
CA THR A 276 10.07 25.92 1.94
C THR A 276 9.87 26.01 0.44
N ARG A 277 8.84 26.73 0.00
CA ARG A 277 8.62 26.99 -1.43
C ARG A 277 9.71 27.89 -2.03
N ALA A 278 10.24 28.85 -1.26
CA ALA A 278 11.36 29.67 -1.69
C ALA A 278 12.61 28.84 -1.93
N GLN A 279 12.93 27.94 -0.99
CA GLN A 279 14.04 27.00 -1.10
C GLN A 279 13.87 26.07 -2.32
N LEU A 280 12.66 25.54 -2.56
CA LEU A 280 12.36 24.74 -3.74
C LEU A 280 12.67 25.48 -5.05
N LYS A 281 12.37 26.77 -5.11
CA LYS A 281 12.61 27.57 -6.32
C LYS A 281 14.09 27.93 -6.52
N ASP A 282 14.78 28.22 -5.44
CA ASP A 282 16.18 28.62 -5.45
C ASP A 282 17.08 27.41 -5.71
N ASP A 283 17.05 26.44 -4.80
CA ASP A 283 17.84 25.22 -4.87
C ASP A 283 17.02 24.01 -4.38
N PRO A 284 16.39 23.23 -5.27
CA PRO A 284 15.59 22.08 -4.90
C PRO A 284 16.40 20.88 -4.35
N GLU A 285 17.71 20.87 -4.57
CA GLU A 285 18.58 19.81 -4.08
C GLU A 285 18.90 19.95 -2.59
N GLN A 286 18.76 21.15 -2.03
CA GLN A 286 19.10 21.37 -0.61
C GLN A 286 18.21 20.57 0.35
N ALA A 287 18.80 20.03 1.41
CA ALA A 287 18.08 19.42 2.51
C ALA A 287 17.77 20.42 3.63
N ASN A 288 16.88 20.04 4.55
CA ASN A 288 16.66 20.80 5.79
C ASN A 288 17.94 20.78 6.64
N PRO A 289 18.52 21.95 7.00
CA PRO A 289 19.74 22.01 7.81
C PRO A 289 19.64 21.24 9.14
N ALA A 290 18.46 21.18 9.76
CA ALA A 290 18.26 20.40 10.97
C ALA A 290 18.47 18.89 10.73
N SER A 291 18.01 18.36 9.59
CA SER A 291 18.19 16.96 9.20
C SER A 291 19.66 16.65 8.88
N VAL A 292 20.33 17.55 8.16
CA VAL A 292 21.77 17.43 7.85
C VAL A 292 22.61 17.42 9.11
N ASN A 293 22.39 18.38 10.01
CA ASN A 293 23.15 18.51 11.25
C ASN A 293 23.07 17.27 12.14
N VAL A 294 21.93 16.62 12.17
CA VAL A 294 21.74 15.38 12.93
C VAL A 294 22.00 14.12 12.10
N ARG A 295 22.37 14.24 10.83
CA ARG A 295 22.50 13.10 9.91
C ARG A 295 21.29 12.19 10.01
N ALA A 296 20.14 12.79 9.71
CA ALA A 296 18.85 12.11 9.85
C ALA A 296 18.76 10.90 8.90
N HIS A 297 18.42 9.74 9.43
CA HIS A 297 18.21 8.54 8.61
C HIS A 297 17.24 7.56 9.29
N ARG A 298 16.72 6.64 8.51
CA ARG A 298 15.83 5.57 8.93
C ARG A 298 16.29 4.24 8.34
N LYS A 299 16.31 3.21 9.18
CA LYS A 299 16.62 1.84 8.78
C LYS A 299 15.45 0.93 9.08
N GLN A 300 15.23 0.00 8.17
CA GLN A 300 14.49 -1.21 8.45
C GLN A 300 15.49 -2.36 8.50
N PRO A 301 15.90 -2.80 9.70
CA PRO A 301 17.03 -3.71 9.88
C PRO A 301 16.74 -5.15 9.45
N GLY A 302 15.51 -5.45 9.09
CA GLY A 302 15.04 -6.72 8.55
C GLY A 302 13.57 -6.87 8.84
N SER A 303 12.72 -6.73 7.82
CA SER A 303 11.30 -7.09 7.90
C SER A 303 11.11 -8.49 7.36
N THR A 304 10.36 -9.30 8.07
CA THR A 304 10.09 -10.69 7.70
C THR A 304 8.59 -10.93 7.64
N TRP A 305 8.10 -11.39 6.50
CA TRP A 305 6.71 -11.77 6.30
C TRP A 305 6.65 -13.23 5.81
N VAL A 306 6.02 -14.10 6.61
CA VAL A 306 5.85 -15.52 6.31
C VAL A 306 4.36 -15.82 6.29
N ALA A 307 3.89 -16.51 5.26
CA ALA A 307 2.49 -16.81 5.16
C ALA A 307 2.23 -18.18 4.53
N SER A 308 1.07 -18.74 4.82
CA SER A 308 0.52 -19.90 4.13
C SER A 308 -0.90 -19.62 3.69
N LYS A 309 -1.24 -20.10 2.50
CA LYS A 309 -2.59 -20.06 1.92
C LYS A 309 -2.97 -21.43 1.43
N THR A 310 -4.04 -21.99 1.98
CA THR A 310 -4.58 -23.29 1.58
C THR A 310 -5.98 -23.09 1.05
N GLN A 311 -6.25 -23.62 -0.12
CA GLN A 311 -7.53 -23.53 -0.81
C GLN A 311 -8.09 -24.93 -1.07
N TYR A 312 -9.39 -25.08 -0.80
CA TYR A 312 -10.14 -26.27 -1.08
C TYR A 312 -11.38 -25.93 -1.90
N THR A 313 -11.49 -26.53 -3.08
CA THR A 313 -12.66 -26.39 -3.95
C THR A 313 -13.55 -27.61 -3.76
N PHE A 314 -14.80 -27.40 -3.37
CA PHE A 314 -15.80 -28.44 -3.20
C PHE A 314 -16.35 -28.93 -4.56
N ASP A 315 -17.08 -30.02 -4.53
CA ASP A 315 -17.66 -30.63 -5.76
C ASP A 315 -18.74 -29.74 -6.42
N ASP A 316 -19.30 -28.78 -5.66
CA ASP A 316 -20.24 -27.76 -6.14
C ASP A 316 -19.56 -26.47 -6.59
N ASP A 317 -18.25 -26.49 -6.80
CA ASP A 317 -17.38 -25.35 -7.12
C ASP A 317 -17.31 -24.25 -6.05
N SER A 318 -17.93 -24.44 -4.86
CA SER A 318 -17.70 -23.57 -3.70
C SER A 318 -16.25 -23.65 -3.26
N ASN A 319 -15.72 -22.57 -2.74
CA ASN A 319 -14.29 -22.46 -2.41
C ASN A 319 -14.06 -22.04 -0.96
N LEU A 320 -13.17 -22.74 -0.26
CA LEU A 320 -12.71 -22.41 1.07
C LEU A 320 -11.22 -22.05 1.01
N GLU A 321 -10.88 -20.87 1.53
CA GLU A 321 -9.49 -20.43 1.67
C GLU A 321 -9.16 -20.17 3.14
N VAL A 322 -8.05 -20.72 3.60
CA VAL A 322 -7.47 -20.47 4.93
C VAL A 322 -6.11 -19.85 4.76
N GLY A 323 -5.91 -18.71 5.41
CA GLY A 323 -4.66 -17.96 5.43
C GLY A 323 -4.08 -17.82 6.82
N LEU A 324 -2.77 -17.98 6.97
CA LEU A 324 -2.02 -17.71 8.20
C LEU A 324 -0.82 -16.86 7.86
N VAL A 325 -0.56 -15.83 8.67
CA VAL A 325 0.54 -14.88 8.46
C VAL A 325 1.30 -14.65 9.76
N TYR A 326 2.60 -14.57 9.67
CA TYR A 326 3.49 -13.97 10.66
C TYR A 326 4.26 -12.81 10.01
N HIS A 327 4.25 -11.65 10.64
CA HIS A 327 4.90 -10.44 10.15
C HIS A 327 5.70 -9.77 11.25
N ASP A 328 7.02 -9.65 11.06
CA ASP A 328 7.94 -8.92 11.94
C ASP A 328 8.55 -7.74 11.17
N TYR A 329 8.39 -6.51 11.70
CA TYR A 329 8.80 -5.29 10.99
C TYR A 329 9.42 -4.24 11.94
N PRO A 330 10.68 -4.45 12.34
CA PRO A 330 11.40 -3.49 13.17
C PRO A 330 11.77 -2.24 12.39
N ILE A 331 11.78 -1.07 13.08
CA ILE A 331 12.25 0.21 12.53
C ILE A 331 13.25 0.85 13.49
N ASP A 332 14.34 1.41 12.96
CA ASP A 332 15.33 2.23 13.67
C ASP A 332 15.36 3.63 13.04
N ALA A 333 14.73 4.58 13.68
CA ALA A 333 14.67 5.97 13.22
C ALA A 333 15.61 6.86 14.03
N ARG A 334 16.45 7.59 13.31
CA ARG A 334 17.43 8.56 13.83
C ARG A 334 17.23 9.89 13.10
N GLN A 335 15.98 10.37 13.09
CA GLN A 335 15.60 11.55 12.32
C GLN A 335 15.78 12.87 13.09
N GLY A 336 16.16 12.81 14.37
CA GLY A 336 16.38 13.96 15.23
C GLY A 336 17.52 13.75 16.22
N VAL A 337 17.46 14.48 17.31
CA VAL A 337 18.43 14.39 18.43
C VAL A 337 18.26 13.11 19.24
N ASN A 338 17.13 12.44 19.07
CA ASN A 338 16.86 11.13 19.65
C ASN A 338 16.89 10.03 18.61
N ARG A 339 17.04 8.79 19.06
CA ARG A 339 16.88 7.57 18.29
C ARG A 339 15.67 6.82 18.81
N THR A 340 14.69 6.56 17.96
CA THR A 340 13.55 5.73 18.31
C THR A 340 13.61 4.40 17.56
N THR A 341 13.49 3.30 18.28
CA THR A 341 13.38 1.97 17.71
C THR A 341 11.99 1.44 18.00
N TRP A 342 11.30 1.00 16.95
CA TRP A 342 10.04 0.24 17.05
C TRP A 342 10.32 -1.23 16.74
N GLY A 343 9.63 -2.11 17.45
CA GLY A 343 9.52 -3.52 17.10
C GLY A 343 8.05 -3.88 17.09
N PHE A 344 7.56 -4.36 15.96
CA PHE A 344 6.23 -4.91 15.79
C PHE A 344 6.34 -6.31 15.26
N SER A 345 5.64 -7.24 15.89
CA SER A 345 5.45 -8.60 15.38
C SER A 345 3.97 -8.93 15.48
N ASP A 346 3.37 -9.28 14.36
CA ASP A 346 1.95 -9.57 14.24
C ASP A 346 1.74 -10.99 13.75
N TYR A 347 0.62 -11.60 14.13
CA TYR A 347 0.08 -12.74 13.42
C TYR A 347 -1.29 -12.41 12.85
N SER A 348 -1.64 -13.04 11.73
CA SER A 348 -2.98 -12.95 11.17
C SER A 348 -3.50 -14.33 10.82
N ALA A 349 -4.80 -14.53 11.02
CA ALA A 349 -5.52 -15.70 10.55
C ALA A 349 -6.74 -15.23 9.73
N SER A 350 -6.93 -15.81 8.55
CA SER A 350 -8.06 -15.51 7.68
C SER A 350 -8.75 -16.79 7.23
N LEU A 351 -10.06 -16.70 7.07
CA LEU A 351 -10.90 -17.72 6.47
C LEU A 351 -11.86 -17.03 5.50
N LYS A 352 -11.90 -17.50 4.26
CA LYS A 352 -12.85 -17.07 3.24
C LYS A 352 -13.59 -18.27 2.71
N TYR A 353 -14.89 -18.17 2.62
CA TYR A 353 -15.74 -19.20 2.06
C TYR A 353 -16.72 -18.60 1.05
N ASP A 354 -16.53 -18.95 -0.21
CA ASP A 354 -17.39 -18.55 -1.32
C ASP A 354 -18.28 -19.74 -1.67
N ARG A 355 -19.59 -19.59 -1.44
CA ARG A 355 -20.58 -20.61 -1.72
C ARG A 355 -21.40 -20.24 -2.93
N LEU A 356 -21.38 -21.11 -3.92
CA LEU A 356 -22.32 -21.04 -5.05
C LEU A 356 -23.69 -21.50 -4.55
N ASP A 357 -24.71 -20.71 -4.80
CA ASP A 357 -26.04 -20.90 -4.21
C ASP A 357 -27.16 -20.55 -5.22
N THR A 358 -28.38 -20.85 -4.83
CA THR A 358 -29.57 -20.39 -5.52
C THR A 358 -30.46 -19.66 -4.53
N LEU A 359 -30.59 -18.33 -4.69
CA LEU A 359 -31.42 -17.50 -3.85
C LEU A 359 -32.62 -17.00 -4.66
N PHE A 360 -33.84 -17.20 -4.14
CA PHE A 360 -35.08 -16.86 -4.85
C PHE A 360 -35.20 -17.48 -6.27
N GLY A 361 -34.59 -18.65 -6.49
CA GLY A 361 -34.54 -19.30 -7.80
C GLY A 361 -33.57 -18.65 -8.81
N LYS A 362 -32.66 -17.79 -8.32
CA LYS A 362 -31.63 -17.10 -9.08
C LYS A 362 -30.24 -17.53 -8.65
N ASN A 363 -29.30 -17.57 -9.58
CA ASN A 363 -27.89 -17.84 -9.26
C ASN A 363 -27.36 -16.81 -8.30
N SER A 364 -26.66 -17.24 -7.28
CA SER A 364 -26.05 -16.34 -6.32
C SER A 364 -24.73 -16.87 -5.76
N ILE A 365 -23.92 -15.97 -5.24
CA ILE A 365 -22.69 -16.28 -4.49
C ILE A 365 -22.83 -15.68 -3.10
N THR A 366 -22.78 -16.55 -2.08
CA THR A 366 -22.74 -16.12 -0.68
C THR A 366 -21.30 -16.24 -0.19
N ARG A 367 -20.75 -15.14 0.34
CA ARG A 367 -19.37 -15.05 0.82
C ARG A 367 -19.35 -14.83 2.33
N PHE A 368 -18.49 -15.56 3.01
CA PHE A 368 -18.20 -15.38 4.42
C PHE A 368 -16.71 -15.15 4.60
N ASN A 369 -16.34 -14.10 5.33
CA ASN A 369 -14.95 -13.82 5.67
C ASN A 369 -14.81 -13.65 7.17
N ALA A 370 -13.73 -14.20 7.70
CA ALA A 370 -13.24 -13.93 9.05
C ALA A 370 -11.75 -13.62 8.96
N LEU A 371 -11.34 -12.49 9.53
CA LEU A 371 -9.94 -12.07 9.60
C LEU A 371 -9.67 -11.58 11.02
N ARG A 372 -8.57 -12.02 11.61
CA ARG A 372 -8.02 -11.45 12.84
C ARG A 372 -6.53 -11.19 12.65
N THR A 373 -6.10 -9.99 12.99
CA THR A 373 -4.68 -9.62 13.10
C THR A 373 -4.42 -9.11 14.50
N GLU A 374 -3.36 -9.58 15.16
CA GLU A 374 -3.05 -9.25 16.54
C GLU A 374 -1.55 -9.08 16.75
N HIS A 375 -1.15 -8.12 17.59
CA HIS A 375 0.22 -7.95 18.03
C HIS A 375 0.65 -9.13 18.93
N LEU A 376 1.75 -9.78 18.55
CA LEU A 376 2.51 -10.68 19.45
C LEU A 376 3.45 -9.88 20.33
N ASN A 377 4.06 -8.84 19.76
CA ASN A 377 4.97 -7.94 20.46
C ASN A 377 4.96 -6.59 19.75
N ALA A 378 4.74 -5.52 20.51
CA ALA A 378 4.74 -4.18 19.96
C ALA A 378 5.28 -3.16 20.97
N TYR A 379 6.34 -2.45 20.60
CA TYR A 379 6.96 -1.45 21.45
C TYR A 379 7.67 -0.35 20.66
N ALA A 380 7.90 0.79 21.36
CA ALA A 380 8.84 1.82 20.96
C ALA A 380 9.77 2.20 22.09
N LYS A 381 11.05 2.41 21.80
CA LYS A 381 12.07 2.88 22.74
C LYS A 381 12.79 4.08 22.14
N THR A 382 12.71 5.23 22.84
CA THR A 382 13.42 6.45 22.45
C THR A 382 14.60 6.68 23.38
N LYS A 383 15.79 6.81 22.80
CA LYS A 383 17.04 7.03 23.51
C LYS A 383 17.69 8.33 23.03
N VAL A 384 18.38 9.04 23.94
CA VAL A 384 19.22 10.19 23.60
C VAL A 384 20.28 9.75 22.59
N ARG A 385 20.40 10.45 21.47
CA ARG A 385 21.47 10.29 20.49
C ARG A 385 22.47 11.42 20.56
N ILE A 386 21.98 12.65 20.57
CA ILE A 386 22.73 13.88 20.68
C ILE A 386 22.19 14.63 21.91
N PRO A 387 22.91 14.66 23.02
CA PRO A 387 22.47 15.41 24.19
C PRO A 387 22.26 16.90 23.86
N SER A 388 21.01 17.37 23.98
CA SER A 388 20.65 18.75 23.63
C SER A 388 19.30 19.15 24.24
N GLY A 389 19.02 20.44 24.34
CA GLY A 389 17.76 20.93 24.88
C GLY A 389 17.45 20.33 26.26
N ILE A 390 16.27 19.73 26.39
CA ILE A 390 15.82 19.10 27.65
C ILE A 390 16.65 17.86 28.05
N THR A 391 17.39 17.28 27.11
CA THR A 391 18.25 16.10 27.35
C THR A 391 19.75 16.43 27.46
N ALA A 392 20.12 17.71 27.50
CA ALA A 392 21.52 18.13 27.48
C ALA A 392 22.38 17.53 28.60
N ASN A 393 21.79 17.25 29.76
CA ASN A 393 22.47 16.67 30.93
C ASN A 393 22.43 15.12 30.95
N LEU A 394 21.87 14.47 29.92
CA LEU A 394 21.79 13.03 29.86
C LEU A 394 22.87 12.45 28.93
N PRO A 395 23.44 11.28 29.25
CA PRO A 395 24.40 10.65 28.36
C PRO A 395 23.72 10.13 27.09
N SER A 396 24.47 10.10 26.00
CA SER A 396 24.04 9.40 24.79
C SER A 396 23.71 7.92 25.12
N GLY A 397 22.57 7.42 24.59
CA GLY A 397 22.05 6.09 24.88
C GLY A 397 21.08 6.03 26.07
N ALA A 398 20.93 7.11 26.86
CA ALA A 398 19.95 7.17 27.96
C ALA A 398 18.54 6.95 27.41
N LEU A 399 17.77 6.06 28.04
CA LEU A 399 16.38 5.77 27.66
C LEU A 399 15.48 6.88 28.24
N VAL A 400 14.89 7.69 27.36
CA VAL A 400 14.02 8.80 27.75
C VAL A 400 12.54 8.51 27.63
N ARG A 401 12.16 7.53 26.76
CA ARG A 401 10.77 7.13 26.57
C ARG A 401 10.69 5.66 26.20
N LYS A 402 9.73 4.95 26.79
CA LYS A 402 9.33 3.59 26.42
C LYS A 402 7.83 3.56 26.22
N ALA A 403 7.37 3.02 25.12
CA ALA A 403 5.96 2.73 24.87
C ALA A 403 5.80 1.24 24.60
N GLU A 404 4.71 0.68 25.08
CA GLU A 404 4.29 -0.72 24.88
C GLU A 404 2.87 -0.71 24.33
N TYR A 405 2.60 -1.58 23.37
CA TYR A 405 1.34 -1.62 22.69
C TYR A 405 0.78 -3.04 22.69
N GLU A 406 -0.53 -3.14 22.89
CA GLU A 406 -1.33 -4.32 22.59
C GLU A 406 -2.40 -3.88 21.58
N GLY A 407 -2.73 -4.72 20.63
CA GLY A 407 -3.74 -4.36 19.63
C GLY A 407 -4.18 -5.55 18.80
N SER A 408 -5.46 -5.57 18.45
CA SER A 408 -6.00 -6.51 17.49
C SER A 408 -7.11 -5.87 16.66
N ASP A 409 -7.26 -6.37 15.45
CA ASP A 409 -8.35 -6.06 14.52
C ASP A 409 -9.02 -7.36 14.12
N THR A 410 -10.34 -7.46 14.35
CA THR A 410 -11.17 -8.60 13.95
C THR A 410 -12.23 -8.14 12.97
N VAL A 411 -12.35 -8.84 11.85
CA VAL A 411 -13.37 -8.58 10.82
C VAL A 411 -14.16 -9.85 10.59
N LEU A 412 -15.45 -9.77 10.73
CA LEU A 412 -16.40 -10.82 10.35
C LEU A 412 -17.34 -10.24 9.32
N SER A 413 -17.38 -10.79 8.11
CA SER A 413 -18.27 -10.31 7.07
C SER A 413 -19.07 -11.43 6.41
N ALA A 414 -20.28 -11.08 6.01
CA ALA A 414 -21.11 -11.91 5.15
C ALA A 414 -21.70 -11.05 4.05
N SER A 415 -21.66 -11.54 2.83
CA SER A 415 -22.29 -10.90 1.67
C SER A 415 -22.94 -11.91 0.75
N ASN A 416 -23.89 -11.44 -0.04
CA ASN A 416 -24.47 -12.20 -1.14
C ASN A 416 -24.52 -11.30 -2.37
N GLU A 417 -24.20 -11.86 -3.51
CA GLU A 417 -24.46 -11.30 -4.83
C GLU A 417 -25.36 -12.24 -5.60
N THR A 418 -26.50 -11.73 -6.06
CA THR A 418 -27.50 -12.50 -6.81
C THR A 418 -27.62 -11.95 -8.22
N GLU A 419 -27.58 -12.84 -9.21
CA GLU A 419 -27.88 -12.57 -10.61
C GLU A 419 -29.40 -12.47 -10.77
N TRP A 420 -29.96 -11.27 -10.56
CA TRP A 420 -31.40 -11.04 -10.53
C TRP A 420 -32.06 -11.14 -11.90
N ILE A 421 -31.37 -10.66 -12.94
CA ILE A 421 -31.73 -10.83 -14.35
C ILE A 421 -30.51 -11.43 -15.04
N ASP A 422 -30.71 -12.60 -15.66
CA ASP A 422 -29.66 -13.41 -16.26
C ASP A 422 -28.73 -12.56 -17.17
N ASN A 423 -27.43 -12.57 -16.92
CA ASN A 423 -26.39 -11.82 -17.62
C ASN A 423 -26.62 -10.30 -17.73
N THR A 424 -27.54 -9.73 -16.93
CA THR A 424 -27.93 -8.33 -17.07
C THR A 424 -27.85 -7.55 -15.75
N LEU A 425 -28.45 -8.08 -14.68
CA LEU A 425 -28.58 -7.35 -13.41
C LEU A 425 -28.09 -8.20 -12.22
N TRP A 426 -27.12 -7.72 -11.51
CA TRP A 426 -26.65 -8.29 -10.24
C TRP A 426 -26.93 -7.31 -9.11
N LEU A 427 -27.45 -7.82 -8.02
CA LEU A 427 -27.66 -7.09 -6.76
C LEU A 427 -26.80 -7.74 -5.70
N SER A 428 -26.07 -6.91 -4.95
CA SER A 428 -25.24 -7.36 -3.83
C SER A 428 -25.64 -6.66 -2.54
N ALA A 429 -25.56 -7.40 -1.44
CA ALA A 429 -25.74 -6.86 -0.09
C ALA A 429 -24.81 -7.60 0.88
N GLY A 430 -24.27 -6.87 1.85
CA GLY A 430 -23.38 -7.44 2.85
C GLY A 430 -23.31 -6.61 4.13
N LEU A 431 -22.85 -7.25 5.18
CA LEU A 431 -22.59 -6.65 6.48
C LEU A 431 -21.26 -7.16 7.03
N SER A 432 -20.42 -6.24 7.49
CA SER A 432 -19.23 -6.55 8.29
C SER A 432 -19.43 -6.09 9.72
N ALA A 433 -19.01 -6.92 10.67
CA ALA A 433 -18.80 -6.56 12.08
C ALA A 433 -17.29 -6.49 12.32
N VAL A 434 -16.86 -5.40 12.92
CA VAL A 434 -15.46 -5.08 13.10
C VAL A 434 -15.18 -4.76 14.54
N GLU A 435 -14.17 -5.42 15.11
CA GLU A 435 -13.66 -5.14 16.44
C GLU A 435 -12.26 -4.55 16.37
N PHE A 436 -12.05 -3.46 17.07
CA PHE A 436 -10.75 -2.84 17.28
C PHE A 436 -10.39 -2.84 18.75
N GLN A 437 -9.30 -3.50 19.11
CA GLN A 437 -8.74 -3.43 20.44
C GLN A 437 -7.41 -2.68 20.39
N ARG A 438 -7.27 -1.67 21.24
CA ARG A 438 -6.02 -0.89 21.38
C ARG A 438 -5.73 -0.67 22.85
N LYS A 439 -4.50 -0.98 23.25
CA LYS A 439 -3.96 -0.61 24.54
C LYS A 439 -2.56 -0.09 24.35
N ALA A 440 -2.29 1.08 24.91
CA ALA A 440 -1.00 1.73 24.79
C ALA A 440 -0.56 2.29 26.16
N LYS A 441 0.65 1.98 26.54
CA LYS A 441 1.28 2.47 27.78
C LYS A 441 2.58 3.19 27.45
N VAL A 442 2.77 4.39 27.99
CA VAL A 442 4.03 5.14 27.86
C VAL A 442 4.65 5.39 29.23
N SER A 443 5.96 5.32 29.30
CA SER A 443 6.76 5.64 30.48
C SER A 443 7.98 6.50 30.10
N TYR A 444 8.40 7.35 31.03
CA TYR A 444 9.54 8.26 30.90
C TYR A 444 10.56 7.97 31.98
N PRO A 445 11.54 7.05 31.79
CA PRO A 445 12.48 6.58 32.80
C PRO A 445 13.39 7.70 33.38
N VAL A 446 13.59 8.78 32.60
CA VAL A 446 14.39 9.93 33.01
C VAL A 446 13.53 11.17 32.99
N GLY A 447 13.01 11.59 34.13
CA GLY A 447 12.20 12.82 34.23
C GLY A 447 10.90 12.67 35.02
N GLY A 448 10.66 11.49 35.56
CA GLY A 448 9.43 11.17 36.30
C GLY A 448 8.27 10.79 35.36
N GLU A 449 7.34 9.99 35.85
CA GLU A 449 6.08 9.77 35.19
C GLU A 449 5.33 11.10 35.16
N ALA A 450 5.09 11.65 33.98
CA ALA A 450 4.06 12.66 33.86
C ALA A 450 2.77 11.95 34.26
N ASP A 451 2.07 12.45 35.25
CA ASP A 451 0.75 12.00 35.63
C ASP A 451 -0.20 12.22 34.44
N ASN A 452 -0.20 11.27 33.54
CA ASN A 452 -1.19 11.24 32.47
C ASN A 452 -2.36 10.38 32.94
N PRO A 453 -3.52 10.97 33.26
CA PRO A 453 -4.68 10.24 33.77
C PRO A 453 -5.20 9.19 32.77
N ASN A 454 -4.77 9.26 31.52
CA ASN A 454 -5.14 8.32 30.44
C ASN A 454 -4.05 7.28 30.14
N ASN A 455 -3.12 6.99 31.07
CA ASN A 455 -2.07 6.00 30.87
C ASN A 455 -2.25 4.80 31.85
N PRO A 456 -2.49 3.54 31.39
CA PRO A 456 -2.61 3.14 29.99
C PRO A 456 -3.90 3.61 29.33
N ILE A 457 -3.84 3.83 28.00
CA ILE A 457 -5.03 4.06 27.19
C ILE A 457 -5.52 2.70 26.76
N GLU A 458 -6.79 2.46 26.98
CA GLU A 458 -7.47 1.24 26.56
C GLU A 458 -8.73 1.62 25.80
N LYS A 459 -8.91 1.02 24.62
CA LYS A 459 -10.07 1.18 23.76
C LYS A 459 -10.43 -0.15 23.13
N ASN A 460 -11.72 -0.46 23.14
CA ASN A 460 -12.30 -1.62 22.49
C ASN A 460 -13.65 -1.19 21.90
N ASP A 461 -13.73 -1.17 20.57
CA ASP A 461 -14.92 -0.74 19.85
C ASP A 461 -15.37 -1.81 18.87
N TRP A 462 -16.68 -1.98 18.76
CA TRP A 462 -17.34 -2.72 17.71
C TRP A 462 -18.08 -1.78 16.78
N GLU A 463 -17.82 -1.91 15.49
CA GLU A 463 -18.46 -1.14 14.44
C GLU A 463 -19.08 -2.04 13.38
N PHE A 464 -20.13 -1.53 12.71
CA PHE A 464 -20.81 -2.26 11.64
C PHE A 464 -20.69 -1.49 10.33
N ALA A 465 -20.28 -2.21 9.29
CA ALA A 465 -20.08 -1.67 7.95
C ALA A 465 -21.01 -2.38 6.94
N PRO A 466 -22.22 -1.84 6.69
CA PRO A 466 -23.11 -2.35 5.64
C PRO A 466 -22.62 -1.95 4.25
N ARG A 467 -22.93 -2.79 3.26
CA ARG A 467 -22.75 -2.48 1.84
C ARG A 467 -23.92 -3.02 1.02
N VAL A 468 -24.41 -2.21 0.09
CA VAL A 468 -25.31 -2.66 -0.98
C VAL A 468 -24.77 -2.19 -2.32
N GLY A 469 -24.92 -3.01 -3.34
CA GLY A 469 -24.39 -2.70 -4.67
C GLY A 469 -25.30 -3.20 -5.79
N VAL A 470 -25.17 -2.56 -6.93
CA VAL A 470 -25.86 -2.94 -8.16
C VAL A 470 -24.89 -2.88 -9.32
N ARG A 471 -24.97 -3.87 -10.20
CA ARG A 471 -24.24 -3.95 -11.45
C ARG A 471 -25.22 -4.28 -12.55
N TYR A 472 -25.24 -3.44 -13.59
CA TYR A 472 -26.14 -3.57 -14.73
C TYR A 472 -25.35 -3.64 -16.03
N GLN A 473 -25.43 -4.76 -16.72
CA GLN A 473 -24.77 -5.00 -18.00
C GLN A 473 -25.71 -4.54 -19.12
N ILE A 474 -25.39 -3.41 -19.76
CA ILE A 474 -26.16 -2.87 -20.88
C ILE A 474 -26.01 -3.78 -22.11
N ASN A 475 -24.79 -4.23 -22.35
CA ASN A 475 -24.40 -5.18 -23.37
C ASN A 475 -23.05 -5.82 -22.96
N PRO A 476 -22.53 -6.85 -23.64
CA PRO A 476 -21.29 -7.53 -23.23
C PRO A 476 -20.08 -6.62 -23.02
N ASN A 477 -20.07 -5.44 -23.62
CA ASN A 477 -18.94 -4.51 -23.58
C ASN A 477 -19.23 -3.24 -22.77
N TRP A 478 -20.39 -3.11 -22.10
CA TRP A 478 -20.75 -1.88 -21.38
C TRP A 478 -21.54 -2.17 -20.11
N GLN A 479 -21.00 -1.73 -19.00
CA GLN A 479 -21.55 -1.95 -17.67
C GLN A 479 -21.75 -0.62 -16.91
N LEU A 480 -22.85 -0.52 -16.17
CA LEU A 480 -23.08 0.47 -15.12
C LEU A 480 -22.94 -0.21 -13.76
N PHE A 481 -22.49 0.55 -12.77
CA PHE A 481 -22.43 0.08 -11.39
C PHE A 481 -22.72 1.19 -10.40
N GLY A 482 -23.12 0.80 -9.20
CA GLY A 482 -23.24 1.73 -8.08
C GLY A 482 -23.28 1.00 -6.75
N ASN A 483 -22.89 1.67 -5.68
CA ASN A 483 -23.00 1.13 -4.33
C ASN A 483 -23.19 2.21 -3.27
N LEU A 484 -23.75 1.79 -2.15
CA LEU A 484 -23.71 2.48 -0.87
C LEU A 484 -22.93 1.61 0.08
N SER A 485 -21.93 2.17 0.72
CA SER A 485 -21.03 1.41 1.59
C SER A 485 -20.54 2.24 2.76
N ARG A 486 -20.34 1.58 3.90
CA ARG A 486 -19.62 2.14 5.04
C ARG A 486 -18.26 1.51 5.15
N THR A 487 -17.25 2.34 5.44
CA THR A 487 -15.92 1.91 5.85
C THR A 487 -15.63 2.44 7.25
N VAL A 488 -14.80 1.68 7.99
CA VAL A 488 -14.44 2.00 9.38
C VAL A 488 -12.95 1.75 9.54
N GLU A 489 -12.23 2.70 10.13
CA GLU A 489 -10.80 2.56 10.38
C GLU A 489 -10.45 3.05 11.79
N ALA A 490 -9.82 2.19 12.58
CA ALA A 490 -9.25 2.58 13.86
C ALA A 490 -7.85 3.16 13.68
N GLN A 491 -7.45 4.02 14.61
CA GLN A 491 -6.09 4.53 14.65
C GLN A 491 -5.07 3.43 14.99
N GLN A 492 -3.87 3.60 14.51
CA GLN A 492 -2.75 2.69 14.78
C GLN A 492 -2.33 2.74 16.26
N SER A 493 -1.90 1.62 16.81
CA SER A 493 -1.59 1.47 18.25
C SER A 493 -0.60 2.52 18.77
N TRP A 494 0.40 2.91 17.98
CA TRP A 494 1.40 3.89 18.37
C TRP A 494 0.87 5.34 18.45
N ALA A 495 -0.20 5.64 17.72
CA ALA A 495 -0.75 6.99 17.65
C ALA A 495 -1.37 7.45 18.97
N TYR A 496 -1.92 6.52 19.75
CA TYR A 496 -2.50 6.82 21.06
C TYR A 496 -1.50 7.40 22.06
N VAL A 497 -0.22 7.17 21.86
CA VAL A 497 0.86 7.69 22.73
C VAL A 497 1.95 8.44 21.95
N SER A 498 1.69 8.79 20.68
CA SER A 498 2.60 9.64 19.91
C SER A 498 2.55 11.06 20.45
N GLY A 499 3.71 11.67 20.67
CA GLY A 499 3.82 13.07 21.04
C GLY A 499 3.36 13.44 22.47
N ALA A 500 3.49 12.54 23.46
CA ALA A 500 3.06 12.75 24.85
C ALA A 500 3.70 13.98 25.54
N GLN A 501 3.21 15.17 25.24
CA GLN A 501 3.52 16.43 25.96
C GLN A 501 2.22 17.24 26.11
N VAL A 502 1.98 17.75 27.29
CA VAL A 502 0.89 18.70 27.53
C VAL A 502 1.37 20.10 27.11
N PHE A 503 0.69 20.72 26.16
CA PHE A 503 0.95 22.09 25.77
C PHE A 503 0.19 23.03 26.69
N THR A 504 0.91 23.80 27.46
CA THR A 504 0.35 24.81 28.40
C THR A 504 0.21 26.19 27.75
N SER A 505 0.78 26.40 26.55
CA SER A 505 0.74 27.68 25.84
C SER A 505 0.97 27.53 24.33
N GLY A 506 0.55 28.49 23.55
CA GLY A 506 0.72 28.57 22.09
C GLY A 506 -0.47 27.98 21.31
N PRO A 507 -0.39 27.89 19.98
CA PRO A 507 -1.51 27.43 19.11
C PRO A 507 -1.91 25.97 19.37
N ALA A 508 -1.08 25.22 20.09
CA ALA A 508 -1.37 23.85 20.49
C ALA A 508 -1.88 23.70 21.92
N THR A 509 -2.25 24.83 22.58
CA THR A 509 -2.79 24.81 23.96
C THR A 509 -4.02 23.92 24.02
N GLY A 510 -4.00 22.93 24.88
CA GLY A 510 -5.09 21.97 25.04
C GLY A 510 -5.00 20.73 24.14
N LEU A 511 -4.10 20.68 23.15
CA LEU A 511 -3.79 19.44 22.45
C LEU A 511 -2.93 18.57 23.38
N ASN A 512 -3.54 17.54 23.91
CA ASN A 512 -2.84 16.59 24.76
C ASN A 512 -2.18 15.54 23.86
N SER A 513 -0.91 15.73 23.57
CA SER A 513 -0.11 14.85 22.73
C SER A 513 0.29 13.53 23.38
N GLY A 514 -0.36 13.13 24.45
CA GLY A 514 0.00 11.92 25.17
C GLY A 514 -1.20 11.27 25.81
N GLY A 515 -1.87 10.42 25.06
CA GLY A 515 -2.96 9.65 25.61
C GLY A 515 -4.34 10.22 25.28
N GLN A 516 -4.57 10.50 24.01
CA GLN A 516 -5.93 10.76 23.51
C GLN A 516 -6.62 9.44 23.21
N LYS A 517 -7.85 9.29 23.64
CA LYS A 517 -8.76 8.26 23.15
C LYS A 517 -9.24 8.73 21.78
N LEU A 518 -8.65 8.18 20.72
CA LEU A 518 -9.04 8.45 19.34
C LEU A 518 -10.22 7.54 18.97
N GLU A 519 -11.25 8.12 18.39
CA GLU A 519 -12.40 7.38 17.86
C GLU A 519 -12.05 6.78 16.49
N PRO A 520 -12.63 5.62 16.10
CA PRO A 520 -12.54 5.15 14.74
C PRO A 520 -13.17 6.15 13.77
N GLN A 521 -12.51 6.39 12.64
CA GLN A 521 -13.14 7.16 11.58
C GLN A 521 -14.16 6.31 10.82
N ILE A 522 -15.30 6.89 10.47
CA ILE A 522 -16.38 6.24 9.75
C ILE A 522 -16.67 7.02 8.48
N ALA A 523 -16.72 6.35 7.33
CA ALA A 523 -17.07 6.97 6.07
C ALA A 523 -18.26 6.27 5.41
N ASP A 524 -19.35 7.01 5.21
CA ASP A 524 -20.51 6.60 4.42
C ASP A 524 -20.37 7.12 3.00
N THR A 525 -20.27 6.20 2.03
CA THR A 525 -19.94 6.51 0.64
C THR A 525 -21.07 6.11 -0.31
N LEU A 526 -21.49 7.06 -1.14
CA LEU A 526 -22.25 6.81 -2.37
C LEU A 526 -21.28 6.79 -3.54
N GLU A 527 -21.34 5.75 -4.34
CA GLU A 527 -20.53 5.60 -5.54
C GLU A 527 -21.40 5.14 -6.72
N PHE A 528 -21.12 5.66 -7.91
CA PHE A 528 -21.69 5.17 -9.15
C PHE A 528 -20.73 5.40 -10.32
N GLY A 529 -20.84 4.57 -11.34
CA GLY A 529 -19.92 4.67 -12.47
C GLY A 529 -20.29 3.79 -13.64
N THR A 530 -19.42 3.81 -14.62
CA THR A 530 -19.53 3.03 -15.85
C THR A 530 -18.16 2.57 -16.31
N ARG A 531 -18.09 1.36 -16.82
CA ARG A 531 -16.91 0.83 -17.49
C ARG A 531 -17.30 0.06 -18.73
N GLY A 532 -16.37 0.00 -19.68
CA GLY A 532 -16.63 -0.78 -20.89
C GLY A 532 -15.62 -0.55 -21.98
N GLN A 533 -15.99 -1.05 -23.16
CA GLN A 533 -15.24 -0.94 -24.38
C GLN A 533 -16.16 -0.51 -25.52
N PHE A 534 -15.74 0.48 -26.31
CA PHE A 534 -16.40 0.88 -27.54
C PHE A 534 -15.35 1.01 -28.66
N GLY A 535 -15.44 0.14 -29.66
CA GLY A 535 -14.40 0.02 -30.66
C GLY A 535 -13.06 -0.31 -30.01
N ASN A 536 -12.08 0.55 -30.21
CA ASN A 536 -10.72 0.42 -29.70
C ASN A 536 -10.47 1.24 -28.40
N ASN A 537 -11.53 1.70 -27.74
CA ASN A 537 -11.42 2.50 -26.53
C ASN A 537 -11.98 1.72 -25.33
N ASN A 538 -11.20 1.62 -24.26
CA ASN A 538 -11.62 1.13 -22.97
C ASN A 538 -11.75 2.31 -21.99
N TRP A 539 -12.80 2.31 -21.17
CA TRP A 539 -12.98 3.34 -20.14
C TRP A 539 -13.41 2.74 -18.80
N ASP A 540 -13.02 3.43 -17.74
CA ASP A 540 -13.57 3.32 -16.37
C ASP A 540 -13.81 4.72 -15.85
N LEU A 541 -15.05 5.05 -15.50
CA LEU A 541 -15.46 6.34 -14.96
C LEU A 541 -16.25 6.12 -13.68
N THR A 542 -15.77 6.70 -12.60
CA THR A 542 -16.36 6.57 -11.27
C THR A 542 -16.60 7.95 -10.66
N PHE A 543 -17.77 8.15 -10.09
CA PHE A 543 -18.14 9.29 -9.25
C PHE A 543 -18.35 8.79 -7.83
N TYR A 544 -17.85 9.51 -6.83
CA TYR A 544 -18.06 9.16 -5.44
C TYR A 544 -18.24 10.40 -4.55
N ARG A 545 -18.95 10.19 -3.44
CA ARG A 545 -19.04 11.14 -2.34
C ARG A 545 -19.12 10.39 -1.02
N SER A 546 -18.18 10.69 -0.14
CA SER A 546 -18.07 10.13 1.21
C SER A 546 -18.31 11.21 2.26
N HIS A 547 -19.15 10.91 3.22
CA HIS A 547 -19.29 11.66 4.46
C HIS A 547 -18.44 10.98 5.52
N VAL A 548 -17.38 11.65 5.98
CA VAL A 548 -16.46 11.10 6.95
C VAL A 548 -16.73 11.74 8.31
N GLN A 549 -16.83 10.91 9.34
CA GLN A 549 -16.96 11.30 10.74
C GLN A 549 -15.69 10.88 11.46
N ASP A 550 -15.24 11.70 12.42
CA ASP A 550 -14.08 11.43 13.26
C ASP A 550 -12.80 11.13 12.44
N GLU A 551 -12.61 11.86 11.30
CA GLU A 551 -11.48 11.60 10.42
C GLU A 551 -10.15 11.72 11.16
N LEU A 552 -9.31 10.71 10.97
CA LEU A 552 -8.01 10.60 11.61
C LEU A 552 -6.96 11.43 10.87
N LEU A 553 -6.65 12.60 11.38
CA LEU A 553 -5.69 13.54 10.80
C LEU A 553 -4.43 13.68 11.66
N SER A 554 -3.31 13.95 10.99
CA SER A 554 -2.03 14.28 11.62
C SER A 554 -1.66 15.73 11.36
N VAL A 555 -1.08 16.40 12.34
CA VAL A 555 -0.59 17.77 12.21
C VAL A 555 0.82 17.91 12.80
N ILE A 556 1.67 18.67 12.13
CA ILE A 556 2.95 19.10 12.70
C ILE A 556 2.67 20.28 13.61
N ILE A 557 2.86 20.07 14.91
CA ILE A 557 2.72 21.10 15.94
C ILE A 557 3.99 21.95 16.05
N ARG A 558 5.14 21.30 15.95
CA ARG A 558 6.47 21.91 15.99
C ARG A 558 7.40 21.20 15.02
N GLU A 559 8.08 21.96 14.18
CA GLU A 559 9.13 21.43 13.31
C GLU A 559 10.34 20.94 14.10
N ALA A 560 11.11 19.99 13.50
CA ALA A 560 12.39 19.58 14.05
C ALA A 560 13.38 20.76 14.04
N THR A 561 14.18 20.87 15.10
CA THR A 561 15.28 21.82 15.22
C THR A 561 16.59 21.08 15.45
N SER A 562 17.72 21.79 15.48
CA SER A 562 19.02 21.20 15.85
C SER A 562 19.08 20.68 17.28
N THR A 563 18.11 21.02 18.14
CA THR A 563 18.08 20.66 19.56
C THR A 563 16.84 19.92 20.01
N ALA A 564 15.86 19.73 19.12
CA ALA A 564 14.60 19.05 19.43
C ALA A 564 14.02 18.35 18.20
N ASP A 565 13.43 17.18 18.42
CA ASP A 565 12.71 16.44 17.38
C ASP A 565 11.43 17.16 16.97
N ALA A 566 10.93 16.87 15.76
CA ALA A 566 9.60 17.30 15.35
C ALA A 566 8.54 16.74 16.32
N LEU A 567 7.50 17.53 16.56
CA LEU A 567 6.34 17.12 17.33
C LEU A 567 5.11 17.08 16.43
N THR A 568 4.55 15.91 16.29
CA THR A 568 3.30 15.67 15.54
C THR A 568 2.22 15.18 16.49
N SER A 569 0.98 15.50 16.20
CA SER A 569 -0.18 14.96 16.91
C SER A 569 -1.17 14.37 15.94
N GLU A 570 -1.80 13.28 16.36
CA GLU A 570 -2.96 12.69 15.70
C GLU A 570 -4.22 13.17 16.43
N TYR A 571 -5.32 13.41 15.70
CA TYR A 571 -6.59 13.82 16.30
C TYR A 571 -7.77 13.39 15.40
N ASN A 572 -8.95 13.30 15.99
CA ASN A 572 -10.17 13.16 15.22
C ASN A 572 -10.61 14.56 14.77
N ALA A 573 -10.73 14.75 13.49
CA ALA A 573 -11.26 15.99 12.92
C ALA A 573 -12.78 16.04 13.05
N SER A 574 -13.36 17.21 12.87
CA SER A 574 -14.79 17.37 12.63
C SER A 574 -15.20 16.67 11.32
N LYS A 575 -16.49 16.68 11.02
CA LYS A 575 -17.00 16.06 9.80
C LYS A 575 -16.34 16.61 8.54
N THR A 576 -15.94 15.72 7.64
CA THR A 576 -15.36 16.05 6.36
C THR A 576 -16.15 15.43 5.20
N ILE A 577 -15.94 15.97 4.01
CA ILE A 577 -16.50 15.47 2.76
C ILE A 577 -15.36 15.12 1.84
N HIS A 578 -15.36 13.90 1.32
CA HIS A 578 -14.46 13.47 0.24
C HIS A 578 -15.30 13.16 -0.99
N GLN A 579 -15.18 13.97 -2.03
CA GLN A 579 -15.91 13.75 -3.28
C GLN A 579 -14.97 13.87 -4.47
N GLY A 580 -15.30 13.13 -5.55
CA GLY A 580 -14.43 13.19 -6.72
C GLY A 580 -14.96 12.45 -7.94
N VAL A 581 -14.14 12.56 -8.99
CA VAL A 581 -14.32 11.90 -10.28
C VAL A 581 -13.01 11.18 -10.61
N GLU A 582 -13.10 9.92 -10.98
CA GLU A 582 -11.97 9.07 -11.34
C GLU A 582 -12.21 8.54 -12.76
N LEU A 583 -11.38 8.91 -13.73
CA LEU A 583 -11.50 8.52 -15.14
C LEU A 583 -10.21 7.85 -15.60
N GLY A 584 -10.33 6.64 -16.14
CA GLY A 584 -9.31 5.95 -16.93
C GLY A 584 -9.80 5.79 -18.37
N LEU A 585 -8.92 6.06 -19.31
CA LEU A 585 -9.18 5.86 -20.73
C LEU A 585 -7.96 5.25 -21.41
N ASP A 586 -8.15 4.13 -22.12
CA ASP A 586 -7.13 3.47 -22.95
C ASP A 586 -7.66 3.36 -24.37
N SER A 587 -7.00 4.01 -25.32
CA SER A 587 -7.41 4.12 -26.72
C SER A 587 -6.32 3.58 -27.63
N LEU A 588 -6.66 2.56 -28.43
CA LEU A 588 -5.84 2.11 -29.55
C LEU A 588 -6.18 3.01 -30.76
N LEU A 589 -5.33 4.02 -31.01
CA LEU A 589 -5.56 5.03 -32.05
C LEU A 589 -5.22 4.54 -33.45
N TYR A 590 -4.26 3.61 -33.55
CA TYR A 590 -3.81 3.05 -34.82
C TYR A 590 -3.31 1.61 -34.62
N GLN A 591 -3.62 0.75 -35.59
CA GLN A 591 -3.09 -0.59 -35.65
C GLN A 591 -2.95 -1.03 -37.11
N ASN A 592 -1.75 -1.40 -37.53
CA ASN A 592 -1.47 -1.93 -38.87
C ASN A 592 -0.20 -2.77 -38.89
N ASN A 593 -0.25 -3.96 -39.49
CA ASN A 593 0.86 -4.87 -39.70
C ASN A 593 1.74 -5.16 -38.45
N GLY A 594 1.13 -5.17 -37.27
CA GLY A 594 1.83 -5.38 -35.99
C GLY A 594 2.32 -4.10 -35.30
N ASP A 595 2.26 -2.96 -35.97
CA ASP A 595 2.46 -1.66 -35.35
C ASP A 595 1.19 -1.20 -34.64
N SER A 596 1.33 -0.50 -33.51
CA SER A 596 0.20 0.08 -32.79
C SER A 596 0.53 1.41 -32.11
N LEU A 597 -0.45 2.32 -32.05
CA LEU A 597 -0.38 3.57 -31.32
C LEU A 597 -1.45 3.60 -30.23
N HIS A 598 -1.03 3.68 -28.99
CA HIS A 598 -1.89 3.75 -27.82
C HIS A 598 -1.84 5.12 -27.17
N LEU A 599 -3.00 5.60 -26.75
CA LEU A 599 -3.14 6.75 -25.86
C LEU A 599 -3.80 6.30 -24.57
N ARG A 600 -3.07 6.31 -23.46
CA ARG A 600 -3.58 6.04 -22.12
C ARG A 600 -3.72 7.33 -21.34
N GLN A 601 -4.82 7.51 -20.65
CA GLN A 601 -5.11 8.70 -19.87
C GLN A 601 -5.74 8.34 -18.52
N SER A 602 -5.37 9.08 -17.49
CA SER A 602 -5.98 9.01 -16.17
C SER A 602 -6.24 10.41 -15.66
N TYR A 603 -7.46 10.64 -15.19
CA TYR A 603 -7.83 11.91 -14.56
C TYR A 603 -8.51 11.64 -13.22
N THR A 604 -8.04 12.35 -12.19
CA THR A 604 -8.61 12.30 -10.85
C THR A 604 -8.94 13.73 -10.40
N TYR A 605 -10.22 13.96 -10.12
CA TYR A 605 -10.70 15.14 -9.44
C TYR A 605 -10.95 14.81 -7.98
N SER A 606 -10.33 15.58 -7.06
CA SER A 606 -10.38 15.35 -5.62
C SER A 606 -10.79 16.64 -4.91
N ASP A 607 -11.97 16.66 -4.34
CA ASP A 607 -12.50 17.79 -3.59
C ASP A 607 -12.81 17.37 -2.17
N PHE A 608 -11.84 17.58 -1.27
CA PHE A 608 -11.88 17.17 0.12
C PHE A 608 -11.86 18.39 1.01
N PHE A 609 -12.81 18.50 1.93
CA PHE A 609 -13.00 19.70 2.72
C PHE A 609 -13.72 19.42 4.06
N TYR A 610 -13.51 20.30 5.02
CA TYR A 610 -14.27 20.31 6.26
C TYR A 610 -15.71 20.68 6.03
N ARG A 611 -16.61 20.09 6.81
CA ARG A 611 -18.03 20.43 6.80
C ARG A 611 -18.38 21.18 8.10
N ASP A 612 -18.46 22.51 7.98
CA ASP A 612 -18.85 23.40 9.07
C ASP A 612 -17.97 23.24 10.33
N ASP A 613 -16.64 23.11 10.15
CA ASP A 613 -15.70 23.04 11.24
C ASP A 613 -15.61 24.39 11.98
N GLU A 614 -15.56 24.36 13.33
CA GLU A 614 -15.54 25.58 14.15
C GLU A 614 -14.31 26.46 13.88
N GLN A 615 -13.17 25.86 13.50
CA GLN A 615 -11.92 26.55 13.30
C GLN A 615 -11.59 26.79 11.82
N PHE A 616 -11.85 25.78 10.98
CA PHE A 616 -11.46 25.77 9.57
C PHE A 616 -12.65 25.97 8.62
N GLY A 617 -13.88 26.08 9.12
CA GLY A 617 -15.09 26.30 8.33
C GLY A 617 -15.29 25.21 7.28
N SER A 618 -15.21 25.59 6.00
CA SER A 618 -15.27 24.68 4.85
C SER A 618 -13.95 24.64 4.07
N ASN A 619 -12.83 24.84 4.74
CA ASN A 619 -11.50 24.78 4.13
C ASN A 619 -11.23 23.41 3.53
N ARG A 620 -10.44 23.40 2.47
CA ARG A 620 -9.96 22.17 1.85
C ARG A 620 -8.97 21.45 2.76
N LEU A 621 -9.03 20.13 2.75
CA LEU A 621 -7.99 19.30 3.36
C LEU A 621 -6.70 19.47 2.55
N PRO A 622 -5.55 19.76 3.21
CA PRO A 622 -4.30 20.03 2.52
C PRO A 622 -3.60 18.73 2.07
N GLY A 623 -2.57 18.86 1.22
CA GLY A 623 -1.68 17.76 0.85
C GLY A 623 -2.09 16.94 -0.36
N ILE A 624 -3.28 17.15 -0.95
CA ILE A 624 -3.73 16.49 -2.19
C ILE A 624 -4.13 17.54 -3.22
N PRO A 625 -3.66 17.43 -4.49
CA PRO A 625 -4.09 18.32 -5.57
C PRO A 625 -5.57 18.07 -5.92
N LYS A 626 -6.29 19.15 -6.27
CA LYS A 626 -7.68 19.06 -6.70
C LYS A 626 -7.83 18.38 -8.06
N HIS A 627 -6.88 18.61 -8.95
CA HIS A 627 -6.83 18.00 -10.28
C HIS A 627 -5.49 17.31 -10.46
N ASN A 628 -5.55 16.04 -10.82
CA ASN A 628 -4.41 15.23 -11.23
C ASN A 628 -4.70 14.62 -12.59
N TYR A 629 -3.83 14.84 -13.57
CA TYR A 629 -3.97 14.30 -14.91
C TYR A 629 -2.67 13.64 -15.34
N GLN A 630 -2.77 12.47 -15.93
CA GLN A 630 -1.66 11.73 -16.50
C GLN A 630 -2.03 11.23 -17.88
N ALA A 631 -1.10 11.27 -18.80
CA ALA A 631 -1.28 10.70 -20.14
C ALA A 631 0.03 10.10 -20.66
N GLU A 632 -0.09 9.07 -21.47
CA GLU A 632 0.99 8.46 -22.22
C GLU A 632 0.52 8.18 -23.65
N LEU A 633 1.25 8.72 -24.62
CA LEU A 633 1.12 8.36 -26.03
C LEU A 633 2.31 7.46 -26.41
N ARG A 634 2.02 6.23 -26.82
CA ARG A 634 3.04 5.22 -27.09
C ARG A 634 2.83 4.53 -28.43
N TYR A 635 3.88 4.46 -29.22
CA TYR A 635 3.95 3.71 -30.47
C TYR A 635 4.78 2.43 -30.25
N ASP A 636 4.18 1.30 -30.50
CA ASP A 636 4.83 -0.02 -30.49
C ASP A 636 4.99 -0.48 -31.94
N PHE A 637 6.26 -0.69 -32.38
CA PHE A 637 6.60 -1.18 -33.70
C PHE A 637 6.56 -2.72 -33.75
N SER A 638 6.23 -3.28 -34.90
CA SER A 638 6.16 -4.73 -35.12
C SER A 638 7.49 -5.47 -34.90
N ASN A 639 8.62 -4.78 -34.95
CA ASN A 639 9.96 -5.30 -34.68
C ASN A 639 10.32 -5.32 -33.18
N GLY A 640 9.37 -4.93 -32.31
CA GLY A 640 9.53 -4.91 -30.86
C GLY A 640 10.06 -3.59 -30.26
N VAL A 641 10.46 -2.61 -31.10
CA VAL A 641 10.80 -1.27 -30.61
C VAL A 641 9.53 -0.57 -30.14
N TYR A 642 9.63 0.19 -29.03
CA TYR A 642 8.57 1.08 -28.57
C TYR A 642 9.10 2.45 -28.20
N VAL A 643 8.30 3.48 -28.47
CA VAL A 643 8.61 4.88 -28.15
C VAL A 643 7.37 5.51 -27.55
N GLY A 644 7.52 6.22 -26.44
CA GLY A 644 6.41 6.92 -25.79
C GLY A 644 6.81 8.27 -25.24
N VAL A 645 5.83 9.14 -25.12
CA VAL A 645 5.91 10.39 -24.35
C VAL A 645 4.81 10.39 -23.31
N ASN A 646 5.12 10.87 -22.13
CA ASN A 646 4.16 10.95 -21.03
C ASN A 646 4.16 12.33 -20.37
N THR A 647 3.06 12.63 -19.70
CA THR A 647 2.92 13.85 -18.92
C THR A 647 2.19 13.57 -17.61
N TYR A 648 2.54 14.33 -16.57
CA TYR A 648 1.91 14.33 -15.26
C TYR A 648 1.64 15.77 -14.84
N TYR A 649 0.37 16.11 -14.68
CA TYR A 649 -0.07 17.42 -14.20
C TYR A 649 -0.72 17.30 -12.80
N ALA A 650 -0.33 18.19 -11.88
CA ALA A 650 -0.98 18.38 -10.59
C ALA A 650 -1.32 19.87 -10.37
N SER A 651 -2.55 20.15 -9.94
CA SER A 651 -2.96 21.50 -9.57
C SER A 651 -2.32 21.94 -8.25
N LYS A 652 -2.34 23.24 -7.97
CA LYS A 652 -1.88 23.79 -6.70
C LYS A 652 -2.57 23.11 -5.52
N THR A 653 -1.81 22.93 -4.42
CA THR A 653 -2.23 22.16 -3.25
C THR A 653 -1.99 22.97 -1.97
N PRO A 654 -3.00 23.12 -1.08
CA PRO A 654 -2.81 23.79 0.21
C PRO A 654 -1.76 23.05 1.05
N VAL A 655 -0.90 23.81 1.75
CA VAL A 655 0.13 23.27 2.65
C VAL A 655 -0.30 23.29 4.11
N ASP A 656 -1.40 23.96 4.43
CA ASP A 656 -1.92 24.08 5.78
C ASP A 656 -3.45 23.93 5.84
N PHE A 657 -3.96 23.52 7.00
CA PHE A 657 -5.41 23.34 7.21
C PHE A 657 -6.18 24.67 7.16
N ALA A 658 -5.52 25.79 7.49
CA ALA A 658 -6.10 27.12 7.37
C ALA A 658 -6.20 27.62 5.91
N ASN A 659 -5.62 26.90 4.96
CA ASN A 659 -5.55 27.25 3.52
C ASN A 659 -4.92 28.61 3.25
N THR A 660 -3.95 29.02 4.07
CA THR A 660 -3.29 30.33 3.94
C THR A 660 -2.14 30.33 2.94
N LYS A 661 -1.65 29.15 2.54
CA LYS A 661 -0.54 28.98 1.61
C LYS A 661 -0.72 27.75 0.72
N ASP A 662 -0.25 27.84 -0.52
CA ASP A 662 -0.24 26.75 -1.50
C ASP A 662 1.18 26.38 -1.94
N ALA A 663 1.42 25.10 -2.20
CA ALA A 663 2.46 24.63 -3.10
C ALA A 663 1.97 24.84 -4.56
N GLY A 664 2.80 25.29 -5.47
CA GLY A 664 2.42 25.58 -6.86
C GLY A 664 1.83 24.36 -7.59
N SER A 665 1.18 24.61 -8.73
CA SER A 665 0.89 23.58 -9.72
C SER A 665 2.14 23.26 -10.53
N TYR A 666 2.21 22.07 -11.12
CA TYR A 666 3.32 21.67 -11.98
C TYR A 666 2.86 20.71 -13.09
N ASN A 667 3.69 20.61 -14.14
CA ASN A 667 3.48 19.70 -15.24
C ASN A 667 4.82 19.07 -15.65
N LEU A 668 4.93 17.76 -15.48
CA LEU A 668 6.13 16.99 -15.81
C LEU A 668 5.97 16.35 -17.18
N TRP A 669 7.05 16.29 -17.94
CA TRP A 669 7.13 15.58 -19.20
C TRP A 669 8.20 14.50 -19.13
N GLY A 670 7.91 13.34 -19.69
CA GLY A 670 8.84 12.23 -19.79
C GLY A 670 8.77 11.57 -21.17
N ALA A 671 9.75 10.73 -21.44
CA ALA A 671 9.78 9.92 -22.65
C ALA A 671 10.38 8.54 -22.36
N ILE A 672 9.94 7.56 -23.11
CA ILE A 672 10.47 6.19 -23.04
C ILE A 672 10.84 5.71 -24.43
N LEU A 673 11.97 5.03 -24.54
CA LEU A 673 12.40 4.29 -25.71
C LEU A 673 12.80 2.90 -25.23
N GLY A 674 12.35 1.86 -25.90
CA GLY A 674 12.78 0.53 -25.55
C GLY A 674 12.61 -0.47 -26.68
N TRP A 675 13.00 -1.70 -26.40
CA TRP A 675 12.94 -2.79 -27.34
C TRP A 675 12.70 -4.13 -26.60
N ASP A 676 11.69 -4.83 -27.03
CA ASP A 676 11.44 -6.23 -26.71
C ASP A 676 11.92 -7.11 -27.85
N SER A 677 12.78 -8.08 -27.59
CA SER A 677 13.19 -9.02 -28.63
C SER A 677 11.99 -9.81 -29.18
N PRO A 678 12.02 -10.25 -30.45
CA PRO A 678 10.95 -11.04 -31.03
C PRO A 678 10.62 -12.33 -30.24
N LYS A 679 11.59 -12.88 -29.54
CA LYS A 679 11.44 -14.04 -28.65
C LYS A 679 10.97 -13.65 -27.25
N LYS A 680 10.88 -12.34 -26.94
CA LYS A 680 10.59 -11.82 -25.59
C LYS A 680 11.56 -12.33 -24.51
N ASP A 681 12.79 -12.65 -24.87
CA ASP A 681 13.85 -13.02 -23.93
C ASP A 681 14.68 -11.81 -23.49
N TRP A 682 14.77 -10.74 -24.33
CA TRP A 682 15.38 -9.46 -23.97
C TRP A 682 14.34 -8.35 -23.89
N ASN A 683 14.47 -7.52 -22.87
CA ASN A 683 13.88 -6.18 -22.80
C ASN A 683 15.01 -5.19 -22.48
N VAL A 684 15.08 -4.08 -23.24
CA VAL A 684 16.03 -2.99 -23.01
C VAL A 684 15.25 -1.69 -23.11
N TYR A 685 15.49 -0.74 -22.19
CA TYR A 685 14.80 0.55 -22.22
C TYR A 685 15.70 1.71 -21.78
N LEU A 686 15.31 2.92 -22.21
CA LEU A 686 15.73 4.21 -21.71
C LEU A 686 14.49 5.00 -21.30
N ASP A 687 14.40 5.37 -20.03
CA ASP A 687 13.28 6.14 -19.42
C ASP A 687 13.81 7.53 -19.03
N LEU A 688 13.26 8.55 -19.62
CA LEU A 688 13.62 9.96 -19.43
C LEU A 688 12.49 10.63 -18.65
N ARG A 689 12.81 11.28 -17.53
CA ARG A 689 11.83 11.87 -16.60
C ARG A 689 12.13 13.34 -16.38
N ASN A 690 11.07 14.11 -16.15
CA ASN A 690 11.12 15.55 -15.92
C ASN A 690 11.99 16.29 -16.95
N LEU A 691 11.73 16.07 -18.23
CA LEU A 691 12.51 16.62 -19.36
C LEU A 691 12.53 18.15 -19.38
N THR A 692 11.58 18.80 -18.74
CA THR A 692 11.48 20.27 -18.63
C THR A 692 12.20 20.83 -17.42
N ASP A 693 12.83 19.98 -16.60
CA ASP A 693 13.50 20.34 -15.34
C ASP A 693 12.62 21.19 -14.42
N GLU A 694 11.32 20.82 -14.33
CA GLU A 694 10.36 21.50 -13.48
C GLU A 694 10.71 21.32 -12.01
N LYS A 695 10.76 22.42 -11.25
CA LYS A 695 10.97 22.43 -9.80
C LYS A 695 9.61 22.33 -9.11
N TYR A 696 9.31 21.19 -8.53
CA TYR A 696 7.97 20.88 -8.03
C TYR A 696 7.94 20.25 -6.65
N ALA A 697 6.82 20.44 -5.96
CA ALA A 697 6.52 19.79 -4.69
C ALA A 697 5.94 18.39 -4.96
N ALA A 698 6.76 17.35 -4.82
CA ALA A 698 6.31 15.96 -5.01
C ALA A 698 5.38 15.51 -3.87
N SER A 699 5.67 15.94 -2.64
CA SER A 699 4.85 15.63 -1.47
C SER A 699 4.78 16.81 -0.52
N ILE A 700 3.68 16.88 0.24
CA ILE A 700 3.43 17.93 1.23
C ILE A 700 3.16 17.28 2.57
N SER A 701 3.81 17.78 3.64
CA SER A 701 3.49 17.48 5.02
C SER A 701 2.73 18.67 5.61
N PRO A 702 1.40 18.54 5.80
CA PRO A 702 0.58 19.68 6.21
C PRO A 702 0.93 20.22 7.58
N THR A 703 0.89 21.55 7.70
CA THR A 703 0.97 22.24 8.98
C THR A 703 -0.41 22.73 9.43
N PHE A 704 -0.55 23.06 10.70
CA PHE A 704 -1.81 23.52 11.26
C PHE A 704 -2.26 24.83 10.62
N ASN A 705 -1.39 25.87 10.64
CA ASN A 705 -1.63 27.15 10.03
C ASN A 705 -0.29 27.81 9.69
N ALA A 706 -0.06 28.09 8.43
CA ALA A 706 1.13 28.78 7.97
C ALA A 706 1.06 30.30 8.17
N ASN A 707 -0.13 30.87 8.49
CA ASN A 707 -0.35 32.30 8.63
C ASN A 707 0.14 33.10 7.39
N GLY A 708 0.02 32.53 6.19
CA GLY A 708 0.51 33.12 4.94
C GLY A 708 2.04 33.06 4.75
N ASN A 709 2.78 32.54 5.74
CA ASN A 709 4.23 32.43 5.65
C ASN A 709 4.67 31.24 4.79
N ASP A 710 5.90 31.27 4.34
CA ASP A 710 6.54 30.18 3.63
C ASP A 710 7.15 29.20 4.64
N VAL A 711 6.42 28.12 4.92
CA VAL A 711 6.78 27.11 5.92
C VAL A 711 7.48 25.91 5.30
N ARG A 712 8.25 25.16 6.07
CA ARG A 712 8.88 23.90 5.66
C ARG A 712 7.84 22.79 5.65
N ALA A 713 7.23 22.56 4.51
CA ALA A 713 6.18 21.56 4.33
C ALA A 713 6.37 20.69 3.07
N ILE A 714 7.40 20.97 2.27
CA ILE A 714 7.57 20.44 0.92
C ILE A 714 8.71 19.42 0.89
N ILE A 715 8.47 18.29 0.21
CA ILE A 715 9.49 17.41 -0.32
C ILE A 715 9.58 17.69 -1.82
N PRO A 716 10.75 18.13 -2.33
CA PRO A 716 10.94 18.34 -3.76
C PRO A 716 10.87 17.03 -4.53
N GLY A 717 10.40 17.10 -5.77
CA GLY A 717 10.53 16.01 -6.71
C GLY A 717 11.88 16.06 -7.43
N ASP A 718 12.26 14.93 -8.02
CA ASP A 718 13.52 14.81 -8.74
C ASP A 718 13.57 15.77 -9.94
N GLY A 719 14.76 16.33 -10.22
CA GLY A 719 15.07 17.09 -11.43
C GLY A 719 15.09 16.18 -12.68
N ILE A 720 15.69 16.67 -13.76
CA ILE A 720 15.81 15.87 -14.98
C ILE A 720 16.59 14.58 -14.73
N GLY A 721 16.02 13.44 -15.15
CA GLY A 721 16.62 12.13 -14.92
C GLY A 721 16.57 11.22 -16.15
N ALA A 722 17.60 10.40 -16.32
CA ALA A 722 17.67 9.37 -17.34
C ALA A 722 18.02 8.03 -16.69
N TYR A 723 17.25 6.99 -17.03
CA TYR A 723 17.37 5.66 -16.48
C TYR A 723 17.37 4.63 -17.60
N ALA A 724 18.32 3.71 -17.58
CA ALA A 724 18.41 2.62 -18.53
C ALA A 724 18.28 1.27 -17.81
N GLY A 725 17.66 0.32 -18.46
CA GLY A 725 17.52 -1.02 -17.93
C GLY A 725 17.67 -2.09 -19.00
N VAL A 726 18.14 -3.25 -18.57
CA VAL A 726 18.23 -4.46 -19.38
C VAL A 726 17.73 -5.65 -18.57
N GLN A 727 16.87 -6.45 -19.19
CA GLN A 727 16.38 -7.71 -18.66
C GLN A 727 16.61 -8.82 -19.64
N TYR A 728 17.06 -9.96 -19.14
CA TYR A 728 17.18 -11.20 -19.91
C TYR A 728 16.47 -12.34 -19.20
N SER A 729 15.59 -13.03 -19.93
CA SER A 729 14.82 -14.18 -19.47
C SER A 729 15.28 -15.44 -20.20
N PHE A 730 15.92 -16.33 -19.47
CA PHE A 730 16.29 -17.66 -19.96
C PHE A 730 15.04 -18.53 -20.15
N ARG A 731 15.05 -19.40 -21.18
CA ARG A 731 13.95 -20.31 -21.49
C ARG A 731 14.36 -21.76 -21.34
#